data_5eda9837ad5cd5d93a5956b46d76bd90
#
_entry.id   5eda9837ad5cd5d93a5956b46d76bd90
#
_cell.length_a   1.000
_cell.length_b   1.000
_cell.length_c   1.000
_cell.angle_alpha   90.00
_cell.angle_beta   90.00
_cell.angle_gamma   90.00
#
_symmetry.space_group_name_H-M   'P 1'
#
loop_
_entity.id
_entity.type
_entity.pdbx_description
1 polymer ?
#
loop_
_entity_poly.entity_id
_entity_poly.type
_entity_poly.pdbx_seq_one_letter_code
_entity_poly.pdbx_strand_id
1 'polypeptide(L)'
;MKYASNNIRNILIAGHAGSGKTTLTEALVYFSGAAERMGRVEDGTTISDFDPEEAKRKASLSASVVPVEYEGIKYNLIDAPGLFDFEAGEYEGIRAAESVLVCVSGRSGVTVGAEKAFQLARKNGKATMVFVSKCDLENANYFKILEDMKIKFGSTVCPCVVPAKLDDGTPVYINLFSQKAFKYEGGKQVQVDLPDIGHRFQGLIEAMSEAIAETDDELMEKFFGGEAFTTEEIVEGMRKGVKDGLITPVFCGSAVNQQALDMLLYNMHKLLPSPEHNSVLAEDANGEPVELTCAESEPTAAYVFKTVADPFVGKLSYLRVVSGKITAGASLVNARTGETEKMGKPLTVMGKKQTEAESIGAGDIGAVAKLVSAKTGDTLCDASRVVKLPAPVFPKPSLFMAVTVAKKGDEGKISSALARLMEEDPTLSYVNNAETHQQIIGGLGEQHLDVVKAKLKNKFGVEIGLEAPRIAYRESIRKACQKQGRHKKQTGGHGQFGDVVINFEPCDSEQVVFEEKVFGGSVPKNFFPAVEKGVRLAAEKGVLAGYPVVGLKATLLDGSYHPVDSSEMAFIMAAKLAYKAAMPEAGPVILEPIHTLKAHVPNDNTGDIMGDVTKRRGRVLGMEPDEDGLQTIIAEVPLAELANFTTFIRQTTQGRGWFTTEFARYEILPEMLVPAVVKQARKLGNLDESADD
;
A
#
# COMPACT_ATOMS: atom_id res chain seq x y z
N MET A 1 22.10 -20.34 -17.56
CA MET A 1 23.20 -20.85 -16.71
C MET A 1 22.71 -20.98 -15.27
N LYS A 2 23.22 -21.92 -14.51
CA LYS A 2 22.93 -22.02 -13.08
C LYS A 2 24.02 -21.30 -12.32
N TYR A 3 23.63 -20.32 -11.47
CA TYR A 3 24.55 -19.58 -10.62
C TYR A 3 24.56 -20.18 -9.21
N ALA A 4 25.72 -20.25 -8.59
CA ALA A 4 25.82 -20.53 -7.16
C ALA A 4 25.34 -19.30 -6.36
N SER A 5 24.79 -19.56 -5.16
CA SER A 5 24.20 -18.51 -4.30
C SER A 5 25.14 -17.35 -3.97
N ASN A 6 26.45 -17.62 -3.86
CA ASN A 6 27.47 -16.60 -3.64
C ASN A 6 27.66 -15.64 -4.84
N ASN A 7 27.30 -16.08 -6.05
CA ASN A 7 27.38 -15.30 -7.29
C ASN A 7 26.05 -14.68 -7.70
N ILE A 8 25.10 -14.59 -6.78
CA ILE A 8 23.82 -13.91 -6.97
C ILE A 8 23.77 -12.64 -6.11
N ARG A 9 23.15 -11.60 -6.64
CA ARG A 9 22.81 -10.36 -5.93
C ARG A 9 21.35 -10.01 -6.22
N ASN A 10 20.51 -10.04 -5.21
CA ASN A 10 19.11 -9.59 -5.34
C ASN A 10 19.03 -8.17 -4.79
N ILE A 11 18.74 -7.22 -5.66
CA ILE A 11 18.84 -5.79 -5.36
C ILE A 11 17.55 -5.10 -5.72
N LEU A 12 16.92 -4.48 -4.72
CA LEU A 12 15.82 -3.56 -4.93
C LEU A 12 16.37 -2.20 -5.35
N ILE A 13 15.96 -1.68 -6.50
CA ILE A 13 16.24 -0.31 -6.93
C ILE A 13 15.05 0.55 -6.53
N ALA A 14 15.24 1.41 -5.53
CA ALA A 14 14.19 2.22 -4.90
C ALA A 14 14.53 3.71 -4.92
N GLY A 15 13.56 4.56 -4.62
CA GLY A 15 13.71 6.01 -4.57
C GLY A 15 12.58 6.76 -5.26
N HIS A 16 12.64 8.08 -5.26
CA HIS A 16 11.55 8.94 -5.73
C HIS A 16 11.28 8.84 -7.24
N ALA A 17 10.08 9.21 -7.66
CA ALA A 17 9.74 9.34 -9.07
C ALA A 17 10.69 10.32 -9.77
N GLY A 18 11.20 9.93 -10.96
CA GLY A 18 12.13 10.75 -11.72
C GLY A 18 13.59 10.75 -11.20
N SER A 19 13.93 9.97 -10.16
CA SER A 19 15.33 9.83 -9.70
C SER A 19 16.24 9.07 -10.67
N GLY A 20 15.69 8.39 -11.67
CA GLY A 20 16.45 7.67 -12.70
C GLY A 20 16.61 6.17 -12.46
N LYS A 21 15.79 5.55 -11.60
CA LYS A 21 15.79 4.10 -11.30
C LYS A 21 15.71 3.24 -12.57
N THR A 22 14.62 3.39 -13.31
CA THR A 22 14.37 2.65 -14.56
C THR A 22 15.44 2.94 -15.61
N THR A 23 15.88 4.20 -15.72
CA THR A 23 16.99 4.56 -16.63
C THR A 23 18.30 3.88 -16.22
N LEU A 24 18.57 3.76 -14.92
CA LEU A 24 19.73 3.03 -14.40
C LEU A 24 19.60 1.53 -14.70
N THR A 25 18.44 0.94 -14.47
CA THR A 25 18.17 -0.47 -14.79
C THR A 25 18.43 -0.74 -16.28
N GLU A 26 17.87 0.07 -17.17
CA GLU A 26 18.09 -0.03 -18.62
C GLU A 26 19.57 0.12 -19.00
N ALA A 27 20.27 1.07 -18.36
CA ALA A 27 21.68 1.28 -18.61
C ALA A 27 22.54 0.08 -18.17
N LEU A 28 22.24 -0.54 -17.04
CA LEU A 28 22.93 -1.75 -16.57
C LEU A 28 22.66 -2.96 -17.48
N VAL A 29 21.44 -3.11 -17.97
CA VAL A 29 21.07 -4.15 -18.96
C VAL A 29 21.84 -3.97 -20.26
N TYR A 30 21.91 -2.74 -20.77
CA TYR A 30 22.64 -2.44 -22.00
C TYR A 30 24.15 -2.59 -21.80
N PHE A 31 24.69 -2.07 -20.70
CA PHE A 31 26.12 -2.14 -20.37
C PHE A 31 26.63 -3.58 -20.23
N SER A 32 25.81 -4.46 -19.64
CA SER A 32 26.14 -5.89 -19.52
C SER A 32 26.05 -6.68 -20.84
N GLY A 33 25.52 -6.06 -21.90
CA GLY A 33 25.28 -6.73 -23.19
C GLY A 33 24.03 -7.60 -23.22
N ALA A 34 23.16 -7.54 -22.20
CA ALA A 34 21.91 -8.29 -22.18
C ALA A 34 20.84 -7.72 -23.15
N ALA A 35 21.01 -6.48 -23.62
CA ALA A 35 20.21 -5.86 -24.67
C ALA A 35 21.10 -5.20 -25.73
N GLU A 36 20.66 -5.23 -26.98
CA GLU A 36 21.38 -4.61 -28.12
C GLU A 36 21.27 -3.08 -28.12
N ARG A 37 20.26 -2.54 -27.47
CA ARG A 37 20.04 -1.09 -27.35
C ARG A 37 19.45 -0.76 -25.98
N MET A 38 19.79 0.41 -25.48
CA MET A 38 19.24 0.92 -24.23
C MET A 38 17.81 1.43 -24.46
N GLY A 39 16.85 0.94 -23.67
CA GLY A 39 15.49 1.46 -23.63
C GLY A 39 15.42 2.88 -23.04
N ARG A 40 14.36 3.61 -23.34
CA ARG A 40 14.13 4.98 -22.85
C ARG A 40 12.72 5.12 -22.31
N VAL A 41 12.59 5.69 -21.13
CA VAL A 41 11.30 5.92 -20.47
C VAL A 41 10.41 6.86 -21.31
N GLU A 42 11.03 7.92 -21.86
CA GLU A 42 10.33 8.92 -22.68
C GLU A 42 9.70 8.32 -23.94
N ASP A 43 10.33 7.26 -24.47
CA ASP A 43 9.90 6.59 -25.71
C ASP A 43 9.00 5.36 -25.40
N GLY A 44 8.85 4.98 -24.12
CA GLY A 44 8.08 3.79 -23.70
C GLY A 44 8.71 2.47 -24.21
N THR A 45 10.04 2.41 -24.30
CA THR A 45 10.78 1.27 -24.86
C THR A 45 11.62 0.52 -23.83
N THR A 46 11.40 0.78 -22.54
CA THR A 46 12.12 0.13 -21.44
C THR A 46 11.68 -1.32 -21.26
N ILE A 47 12.58 -2.14 -20.73
CA ILE A 47 12.31 -3.54 -20.37
C ILE A 47 11.45 -3.61 -19.10
N SER A 48 11.70 -2.72 -18.14
CA SER A 48 11.00 -2.70 -16.85
C SER A 48 9.53 -2.28 -17.00
N ASP A 49 9.27 -1.15 -17.70
CA ASP A 49 7.94 -0.56 -17.84
C ASP A 49 7.25 -1.11 -19.09
N PHE A 50 6.89 -2.38 -19.07
CA PHE A 50 6.30 -3.08 -20.21
C PHE A 50 4.77 -3.09 -20.24
N ASP A 51 4.10 -2.70 -19.15
CA ASP A 51 2.64 -2.53 -19.12
C ASP A 51 2.27 -1.32 -20.01
N PRO A 52 1.23 -1.42 -20.87
CA PRO A 52 0.80 -0.30 -21.71
C PRO A 52 0.48 0.99 -20.94
N GLU A 53 -0.01 0.88 -19.69
CA GLU A 53 -0.25 2.05 -18.84
C GLU A 53 1.05 2.66 -18.31
N GLU A 54 2.11 1.88 -18.07
CA GLU A 54 3.44 2.36 -17.71
C GLU A 54 4.06 3.15 -18.87
N ALA A 55 4.07 2.56 -20.05
CA ALA A 55 4.58 3.20 -21.27
C ALA A 55 3.83 4.50 -21.60
N LYS A 56 2.50 4.52 -21.46
CA LYS A 56 1.66 5.69 -21.68
C LYS A 56 1.90 6.80 -20.66
N ARG A 57 2.07 6.44 -19.39
CA ARG A 57 2.27 7.38 -18.26
C ARG A 57 3.74 7.76 -18.09
N LYS A 58 4.66 7.05 -18.75
CA LYS A 58 6.12 7.21 -18.63
C LYS A 58 6.59 7.08 -17.17
N ALA A 59 6.03 6.13 -16.48
CA ALA A 59 6.28 5.87 -15.07
C ALA A 59 5.98 4.41 -14.73
N SER A 60 6.83 3.81 -13.90
CA SER A 60 6.62 2.47 -13.35
C SER A 60 5.41 2.46 -12.42
N LEU A 61 4.55 1.46 -12.57
CA LEU A 61 3.33 1.25 -11.77
C LEU A 61 3.41 -0.02 -10.91
N SER A 62 4.33 -0.92 -11.23
CA SER A 62 4.60 -2.13 -10.45
C SER A 62 6.09 -2.47 -10.46
N ALA A 63 6.56 -3.26 -9.49
CA ALA A 63 7.93 -3.71 -9.48
C ALA A 63 8.21 -4.66 -10.65
N SER A 64 9.33 -4.48 -11.35
CA SER A 64 9.79 -5.34 -12.44
C SER A 64 11.09 -6.03 -12.08
N VAL A 65 11.18 -7.33 -12.38
CA VAL A 65 12.41 -8.11 -12.18
C VAL A 65 13.19 -8.12 -13.49
N VAL A 66 14.46 -7.70 -13.42
CA VAL A 66 15.36 -7.61 -14.56
C VAL A 66 16.68 -8.26 -14.20
N PRO A 67 16.91 -9.53 -14.57
CA PRO A 67 18.19 -10.20 -14.33
C PRO A 67 19.24 -9.67 -15.29
N VAL A 68 20.41 -9.37 -14.75
CA VAL A 68 21.61 -8.90 -15.47
C VAL A 68 22.77 -9.81 -15.12
N GLU A 69 23.52 -10.25 -16.12
CA GLU A 69 24.72 -11.07 -15.95
C GLU A 69 25.96 -10.26 -16.32
N TYR A 70 26.87 -10.09 -15.40
CA TYR A 70 28.10 -9.34 -15.62
C TYR A 70 29.27 -9.95 -14.84
N GLU A 71 30.38 -10.25 -15.52
CA GLU A 71 31.60 -10.86 -14.94
C GLU A 71 31.36 -12.11 -14.06
N GLY A 72 30.43 -12.97 -14.48
CA GLY A 72 30.11 -14.22 -13.77
C GLY A 72 29.19 -14.07 -12.57
N ILE A 73 28.67 -12.86 -12.33
CA ILE A 73 27.68 -12.55 -11.29
C ILE A 73 26.32 -12.32 -11.92
N LYS A 74 25.29 -12.87 -11.30
CA LYS A 74 23.89 -12.63 -11.63
C LYS A 74 23.30 -11.58 -10.69
N TYR A 75 22.88 -10.47 -11.22
CA TYR A 75 22.16 -9.41 -10.51
C TYR A 75 20.68 -9.53 -10.85
N ASN A 76 19.84 -9.87 -9.89
CA ASN A 76 18.40 -9.75 -10.03
C ASN A 76 18.01 -8.34 -9.58
N LEU A 77 17.92 -7.43 -10.53
CA LEU A 77 17.48 -6.06 -10.28
C LEU A 77 15.96 -6.04 -10.17
N ILE A 78 15.43 -5.47 -9.09
CA ILE A 78 14.00 -5.27 -8.88
C ILE A 78 13.76 -3.77 -8.97
N ASP A 79 13.32 -3.31 -10.14
CA ASP A 79 13.03 -1.90 -10.41
C ASP A 79 11.66 -1.55 -9.85
N ALA A 80 11.60 -0.74 -8.79
CA ALA A 80 10.37 -0.39 -8.09
C ALA A 80 9.80 0.96 -8.55
N PRO A 81 8.47 1.15 -8.53
CA PRO A 81 7.83 2.43 -8.74
C PRO A 81 8.32 3.48 -7.75
N GLY A 82 8.36 4.75 -8.18
CA GLY A 82 8.77 5.85 -7.32
C GLY A 82 7.63 6.81 -6.95
N LEU A 83 6.42 6.58 -7.45
CA LEU A 83 5.22 7.32 -7.07
C LEU A 83 4.58 6.66 -5.84
N PHE A 84 4.18 7.45 -4.85
CA PHE A 84 3.59 6.95 -3.61
C PHE A 84 2.30 6.16 -3.80
N ASP A 85 1.58 6.42 -4.88
CA ASP A 85 0.38 5.67 -5.25
C ASP A 85 0.67 4.21 -5.63
N PHE A 86 1.93 3.86 -5.91
CA PHE A 86 2.39 2.53 -6.33
C PHE A 86 3.50 1.97 -5.43
N GLU A 87 3.62 2.47 -4.21
CA GLU A 87 4.67 2.04 -3.27
C GLU A 87 4.60 0.55 -2.90
N ALA A 88 3.49 -0.15 -3.19
CA ALA A 88 3.39 -1.60 -3.05
C ALA A 88 4.57 -2.35 -3.68
N GLY A 89 5.08 -1.88 -4.82
CA GLY A 89 6.23 -2.47 -5.50
C GLY A 89 7.54 -2.43 -4.69
N GLU A 90 7.74 -1.40 -3.85
CA GLU A 90 8.89 -1.36 -2.93
C GLU A 90 8.74 -2.41 -1.82
N TYR A 91 7.52 -2.62 -1.30
CA TYR A 91 7.23 -3.65 -0.28
C TYR A 91 7.31 -5.07 -0.83
N GLU A 92 6.96 -5.29 -2.10
CA GLU A 92 7.21 -6.55 -2.79
C GLU A 92 8.72 -6.82 -2.92
N GLY A 93 9.46 -5.84 -3.44
CA GLY A 93 10.90 -5.95 -3.74
C GLY A 93 11.76 -6.10 -2.51
N ILE A 94 11.47 -5.40 -1.40
CA ILE A 94 12.26 -5.46 -0.16
C ILE A 94 12.30 -6.86 0.45
N ARG A 95 11.24 -7.65 0.24
CA ARG A 95 11.17 -9.04 0.73
C ARG A 95 11.95 -10.02 -0.14
N ALA A 96 12.11 -9.71 -1.43
CA ALA A 96 12.86 -10.56 -2.36
C ALA A 96 14.36 -10.25 -2.38
N ALA A 97 14.76 -9.05 -1.99
CA ALA A 97 16.13 -8.56 -2.06
C ALA A 97 16.90 -8.69 -0.73
N GLU A 98 18.21 -8.91 -0.82
CA GLU A 98 19.15 -8.78 0.30
C GLU A 98 19.61 -7.34 0.48
N SER A 99 19.56 -6.56 -0.60
CA SER A 99 20.13 -5.20 -0.63
C SER A 99 19.20 -4.23 -1.32
N VAL A 100 19.36 -2.94 -0.98
CA VAL A 100 18.65 -1.84 -1.59
C VAL A 100 19.62 -0.84 -2.19
N LEU A 101 19.43 -0.50 -3.46
CA LEU A 101 20.11 0.59 -4.14
C LEU A 101 19.17 1.79 -4.20
N VAL A 102 19.40 2.78 -3.35
CA VAL A 102 18.60 4.01 -3.31
C VAL A 102 19.11 4.99 -4.36
N CYS A 103 18.27 5.29 -5.36
CA CYS A 103 18.58 6.27 -6.39
C CYS A 103 18.21 7.69 -5.94
N VAL A 104 19.21 8.56 -5.90
CA VAL A 104 19.09 9.99 -5.62
C VAL A 104 19.43 10.76 -6.89
N SER A 105 18.61 11.75 -7.27
CA SER A 105 18.89 12.57 -8.44
C SER A 105 19.91 13.65 -8.16
N GLY A 106 20.97 13.74 -8.95
CA GLY A 106 21.98 14.81 -8.91
C GLY A 106 21.40 16.21 -9.12
N ARG A 107 20.22 16.28 -9.73
CA ARG A 107 19.50 17.54 -9.94
C ARG A 107 18.56 17.91 -8.80
N SER A 108 17.78 16.94 -8.30
CA SER A 108 16.71 17.21 -7.31
C SER A 108 17.16 16.98 -5.87
N GLY A 109 18.32 16.34 -5.67
CA GLY A 109 18.83 16.01 -4.35
C GLY A 109 18.04 14.92 -3.64
N VAL A 110 18.15 14.91 -2.31
CA VAL A 110 17.47 13.94 -1.45
C VAL A 110 15.99 14.33 -1.32
N THR A 111 15.15 13.56 -1.94
CA THR A 111 13.69 13.74 -1.96
C THR A 111 12.99 12.78 -1.01
N VAL A 112 11.71 13.04 -0.69
CA VAL A 112 10.94 12.21 0.24
C VAL A 112 10.90 10.73 -0.15
N GLY A 113 10.79 10.40 -1.45
CA GLY A 113 10.82 9.00 -1.87
C GLY A 113 12.17 8.32 -1.62
N ALA A 114 13.28 9.06 -1.70
CA ALA A 114 14.60 8.52 -1.33
C ALA A 114 14.72 8.32 0.20
N GLU A 115 14.16 9.25 1.00
CA GLU A 115 14.10 9.11 2.46
C GLU A 115 13.27 7.87 2.87
N LYS A 116 12.09 7.71 2.30
CA LYS A 116 11.21 6.55 2.57
C LYS A 116 11.88 5.23 2.16
N ALA A 117 12.51 5.18 0.99
CA ALA A 117 13.22 3.98 0.52
C ALA A 117 14.39 3.62 1.44
N PHE A 118 15.16 4.61 1.89
CA PHE A 118 16.24 4.40 2.85
C PHE A 118 15.71 3.90 4.20
N GLN A 119 14.67 4.52 4.74
CA GLN A 119 14.04 4.09 6.00
C GLN A 119 13.45 2.68 5.89
N LEU A 120 12.79 2.35 4.77
CA LEU A 120 12.26 1.01 4.52
C LEU A 120 13.39 -0.03 4.50
N ALA A 121 14.52 0.27 3.85
CA ALA A 121 15.70 -0.59 3.84
C ALA A 121 16.23 -0.82 5.27
N ARG A 122 16.40 0.23 6.05
CA ARG A 122 16.90 0.17 7.44
C ARG A 122 15.96 -0.61 8.35
N LYS A 123 14.66 -0.35 8.30
CA LYS A 123 13.63 -1.07 9.09
C LYS A 123 13.60 -2.57 8.79
N ASN A 124 13.94 -2.97 7.56
CA ASN A 124 14.01 -4.37 7.16
C ASN A 124 15.44 -4.96 7.27
N GLY A 125 16.41 -4.28 7.88
CA GLY A 125 17.78 -4.76 8.07
C GLY A 125 18.51 -5.05 6.76
N LYS A 126 18.21 -4.29 5.67
CA LYS A 126 18.82 -4.51 4.36
C LYS A 126 20.10 -3.73 4.20
N ALA A 127 21.11 -4.38 3.62
CA ALA A 127 22.30 -3.70 3.16
C ALA A 127 21.92 -2.60 2.15
N THR A 128 22.38 -1.37 2.39
CA THR A 128 21.93 -0.21 1.61
C THR A 128 23.10 0.48 0.94
N MET A 129 22.94 0.77 -0.35
CA MET A 129 23.88 1.52 -1.19
C MET A 129 23.12 2.69 -1.83
N VAL A 130 23.77 3.82 -2.05
CA VAL A 130 23.18 4.97 -2.74
C VAL A 130 23.85 5.19 -4.09
N PHE A 131 23.04 5.46 -5.11
CA PHE A 131 23.52 5.91 -6.41
C PHE A 131 22.98 7.30 -6.73
N VAL A 132 23.90 8.29 -6.82
CA VAL A 132 23.57 9.65 -7.26
C VAL A 132 23.61 9.67 -8.78
N SER A 133 22.43 9.67 -9.39
CA SER A 133 22.24 9.69 -10.84
C SER A 133 22.37 11.11 -11.41
N LYS A 134 22.44 11.23 -12.73
CA LYS A 134 22.38 12.52 -13.45
C LYS A 134 23.49 13.49 -13.05
N CYS A 135 24.68 12.98 -12.69
CA CYS A 135 25.83 13.82 -12.32
C CYS A 135 26.45 14.55 -13.51
N ASP A 136 26.07 14.19 -14.73
CA ASP A 136 26.43 14.83 -15.99
C ASP A 136 25.70 16.15 -16.27
N LEU A 137 24.62 16.44 -15.54
CA LEU A 137 23.87 17.68 -15.72
C LEU A 137 24.57 18.88 -15.10
N GLU A 138 24.50 20.03 -15.77
CA GLU A 138 25.13 21.30 -15.32
C GLU A 138 24.68 21.74 -13.91
N ASN A 139 23.43 21.45 -13.56
CA ASN A 139 22.86 21.83 -12.27
C ASN A 139 23.03 20.76 -11.18
N ALA A 140 23.81 19.69 -11.44
CA ALA A 140 24.10 18.68 -10.43
C ALA A 140 25.10 19.24 -9.40
N ASN A 141 24.75 19.17 -8.12
CA ASN A 141 25.63 19.57 -7.03
C ASN A 141 25.83 18.42 -6.05
N TYR A 142 26.73 17.52 -6.40
CA TYR A 142 27.00 16.30 -5.66
C TYR A 142 27.34 16.55 -4.19
N PHE A 143 28.24 17.51 -3.90
CA PHE A 143 28.70 17.74 -2.53
C PHE A 143 27.61 18.29 -1.62
N LYS A 144 26.73 19.16 -2.14
CA LYS A 144 25.54 19.60 -1.40
C LYS A 144 24.60 18.43 -1.13
N ILE A 145 24.41 17.55 -2.11
CA ILE A 145 23.57 16.35 -1.95
C ILE A 145 24.17 15.40 -0.94
N LEU A 146 25.50 15.26 -0.91
CA LEU A 146 26.20 14.45 0.08
C LEU A 146 25.98 14.98 1.51
N GLU A 147 26.04 16.30 1.70
CA GLU A 147 25.72 16.94 2.99
C GLU A 147 24.25 16.70 3.37
N ASP A 148 23.31 16.91 2.45
CA ASP A 148 21.89 16.63 2.68
C ASP A 148 21.65 15.16 3.03
N MET A 149 22.34 14.21 2.37
CA MET A 149 22.29 12.79 2.72
C MET A 149 22.78 12.51 4.14
N LYS A 150 23.89 13.12 4.56
CA LYS A 150 24.41 12.98 5.93
C LYS A 150 23.40 13.48 6.98
N ILE A 151 22.68 14.57 6.68
CA ILE A 151 21.65 15.10 7.57
C ILE A 151 20.44 14.14 7.65
N LYS A 152 20.00 13.57 6.52
CA LYS A 152 18.75 12.79 6.43
C LYS A 152 18.94 11.29 6.64
N PHE A 153 20.07 10.74 6.22
CA PHE A 153 20.38 9.30 6.31
C PHE A 153 21.33 8.98 7.48
N GLY A 154 21.93 10.03 8.07
CA GLY A 154 22.82 9.89 9.23
C GLY A 154 24.30 9.76 8.87
N SER A 155 25.11 9.52 9.90
CA SER A 155 26.59 9.46 9.83
C SER A 155 27.11 8.26 9.03
N THR A 156 26.28 7.26 8.75
CA THR A 156 26.68 6.06 8.00
C THR A 156 27.01 6.34 6.53
N VAL A 157 26.63 7.51 5.99
CA VAL A 157 26.84 7.90 4.59
C VAL A 157 28.34 8.08 4.28
N CYS A 158 28.86 7.19 3.42
CA CYS A 158 30.28 7.13 3.05
C CYS A 158 30.43 7.25 1.53
N PRO A 159 30.99 8.35 1.00
CA PRO A 159 31.26 8.51 -0.43
C PRO A 159 32.36 7.56 -0.88
N CYS A 160 32.14 6.86 -2.01
CA CYS A 160 33.10 5.92 -2.59
C CYS A 160 33.56 6.32 -4.00
N VAL A 161 32.64 6.96 -4.77
CA VAL A 161 32.97 7.56 -6.07
C VAL A 161 32.39 8.97 -6.09
N VAL A 162 33.24 9.93 -6.45
CA VAL A 162 32.87 11.35 -6.48
C VAL A 162 33.08 11.95 -7.86
N PRO A 163 32.18 12.82 -8.35
CA PRO A 163 32.38 13.49 -9.63
C PRO A 163 33.32 14.67 -9.50
N ALA A 164 34.12 14.90 -10.54
CA ALA A 164 34.99 16.08 -10.69
C ALA A 164 35.00 16.51 -12.16
N LYS A 165 35.77 17.57 -12.46
CA LYS A 165 36.00 18.05 -13.84
C LYS A 165 37.47 18.30 -14.04
N LEU A 166 37.99 18.00 -15.21
CA LEU A 166 39.30 18.45 -15.65
C LEU A 166 39.26 19.95 -15.99
N ASP A 167 40.42 20.56 -16.19
CA ASP A 167 40.54 21.98 -16.53
C ASP A 167 39.82 22.38 -17.81
N ASP A 168 39.66 21.45 -18.75
CA ASP A 168 38.91 21.63 -19.98
C ASP A 168 37.38 21.45 -19.84
N GLY A 169 36.90 21.18 -18.59
CA GLY A 169 35.50 20.94 -18.28
C GLY A 169 35.02 19.49 -18.48
N THR A 170 35.91 18.58 -18.92
CA THR A 170 35.55 17.14 -19.11
C THR A 170 35.16 16.52 -17.78
N PRO A 171 33.96 15.87 -17.68
CA PRO A 171 33.54 15.20 -16.47
C PRO A 171 34.38 13.94 -16.21
N VAL A 172 34.82 13.78 -14.97
CA VAL A 172 35.59 12.61 -14.47
C VAL A 172 34.98 12.11 -13.18
N TYR A 173 35.28 10.86 -12.85
CA TYR A 173 34.81 10.20 -11.63
C TYR A 173 36.05 9.71 -10.86
N ILE A 174 36.18 10.12 -9.59
CA ILE A 174 37.28 9.74 -8.73
C ILE A 174 36.83 8.56 -7.87
N ASN A 175 37.50 7.44 -8.02
CA ASN A 175 37.35 6.27 -7.17
C ASN A 175 38.23 6.45 -5.92
N LEU A 176 37.60 6.60 -4.76
CA LEU A 176 38.30 6.87 -3.49
C LEU A 176 39.05 5.63 -2.96
N PHE A 177 38.61 4.39 -3.32
CA PHE A 177 39.33 3.18 -2.94
C PHE A 177 40.72 3.09 -3.58
N SER A 178 40.78 3.34 -4.89
CA SER A 178 42.04 3.30 -5.66
C SER A 178 42.75 4.65 -5.76
N GLN A 179 42.11 5.74 -5.33
CA GLN A 179 42.54 7.12 -5.45
C GLN A 179 42.92 7.50 -6.89
N LYS A 180 42.14 7.02 -7.86
CA LYS A 180 42.34 7.23 -9.28
C LYS A 180 41.13 7.92 -9.90
N ALA A 181 41.38 8.74 -10.93
CA ALA A 181 40.35 9.42 -11.68
C ALA A 181 40.16 8.78 -13.08
N PHE A 182 38.90 8.73 -13.53
CA PHE A 182 38.53 8.13 -14.81
C PHE A 182 37.58 9.03 -15.56
N LYS A 183 37.83 9.23 -16.87
CA LYS A 183 36.86 9.74 -17.83
C LYS A 183 36.25 8.56 -18.59
N TYR A 184 35.12 8.81 -19.28
CA TYR A 184 34.42 7.79 -20.05
C TYR A 184 34.31 8.18 -21.51
N GLU A 185 34.74 7.30 -22.41
CA GLU A 185 34.66 7.45 -23.85
C GLU A 185 33.91 6.23 -24.42
N GLY A 186 32.68 6.46 -24.94
CA GLY A 186 31.85 5.36 -25.45
C GLY A 186 31.53 4.29 -24.40
N GLY A 187 31.33 4.68 -23.15
CA GLY A 187 31.05 3.78 -22.01
C GLY A 187 32.28 3.05 -21.46
N LYS A 188 33.46 3.27 -22.00
CA LYS A 188 34.73 2.69 -21.51
C LYS A 188 35.48 3.67 -20.64
N GLN A 189 35.98 3.17 -19.51
CA GLN A 189 36.82 3.97 -18.62
C GLN A 189 38.20 4.21 -19.18
N VAL A 190 38.70 5.41 -19.04
CA VAL A 190 40.06 5.84 -19.38
C VAL A 190 40.63 6.55 -18.17
N GLN A 191 41.73 6.01 -17.60
CA GLN A 191 42.38 6.64 -16.45
C GLN A 191 43.00 7.97 -16.88
N VAL A 192 42.84 8.99 -16.04
CA VAL A 192 43.41 10.33 -16.20
C VAL A 192 44.12 10.74 -14.91
N ASP A 193 44.91 11.83 -14.98
CA ASP A 193 45.50 12.41 -13.79
C ASP A 193 44.44 12.87 -12.81
N LEU A 194 44.74 12.76 -11.53
CA LEU A 194 43.81 13.14 -10.48
C LEU A 194 43.59 14.66 -10.50
N PRO A 195 42.38 15.16 -10.76
CA PRO A 195 42.13 16.59 -10.73
C PRO A 195 42.26 17.13 -9.31
N ASP A 196 42.69 18.37 -9.18
CA ASP A 196 42.75 19.05 -7.90
C ASP A 196 41.35 19.45 -7.43
N ILE A 197 40.80 18.71 -6.46
CA ILE A 197 39.57 19.05 -5.77
C ILE A 197 39.81 19.67 -4.38
N GLY A 198 41.06 20.08 -4.14
CA GLY A 198 41.52 20.76 -2.93
C GLY A 198 41.47 19.89 -1.68
N HIS A 199 41.34 20.52 -0.52
CA HIS A 199 41.28 19.84 0.78
C HIS A 199 40.17 18.84 0.94
N ARG A 200 39.15 18.86 0.06
CA ARG A 200 38.03 17.92 0.11
C ARG A 200 38.47 16.50 -0.13
N PHE A 201 39.43 16.25 -1.04
CA PHE A 201 39.91 14.91 -1.32
C PHE A 201 40.43 14.19 -0.08
N GLN A 202 41.34 14.87 0.65
CA GLN A 202 41.90 14.31 1.87
C GLN A 202 40.84 14.04 2.93
N GLY A 203 39.91 15.01 3.14
CA GLY A 203 38.81 14.83 4.09
C GLY A 203 37.85 13.70 3.73
N LEU A 204 37.64 13.41 2.42
CA LEU A 204 36.82 12.25 1.98
C LEU A 204 37.52 10.92 2.27
N ILE A 205 38.82 10.83 2.05
CA ILE A 205 39.61 9.63 2.35
C ILE A 205 39.65 9.38 3.86
N GLU A 206 39.87 10.44 4.67
CA GLU A 206 39.85 10.32 6.13
C GLU A 206 38.50 9.86 6.66
N ALA A 207 37.41 10.46 6.19
CA ALA A 207 36.05 10.04 6.57
C ALA A 207 35.72 8.59 6.16
N MET A 208 36.20 8.14 5.00
CA MET A 208 36.04 6.74 4.57
C MET A 208 36.87 5.81 5.48
N SER A 209 38.10 6.18 5.81
CA SER A 209 38.98 5.39 6.70
C SER A 209 38.43 5.29 8.12
N GLU A 210 37.86 6.39 8.64
CA GLU A 210 37.19 6.42 9.94
C GLU A 210 35.96 5.46 9.96
N ALA A 211 35.10 5.55 8.94
CA ALA A 211 33.93 4.66 8.81
C ALA A 211 34.34 3.17 8.72
N ILE A 212 35.45 2.86 8.04
CA ILE A 212 36.00 1.49 7.97
C ILE A 212 36.54 1.05 9.33
N ALA A 213 37.26 1.93 10.02
CA ALA A 213 37.82 1.66 11.34
C ALA A 213 36.72 1.26 12.36
N GLU A 214 35.59 1.91 12.31
CA GLU A 214 34.44 1.60 13.21
C GLU A 214 33.87 0.20 13.03
N THR A 215 34.23 -0.55 11.97
CA THR A 215 33.68 -1.88 11.69
C THR A 215 34.39 -3.01 12.41
N ASP A 216 35.60 -2.77 12.92
CA ASP A 216 36.47 -3.82 13.51
C ASP A 216 37.48 -3.24 14.47
N ASP A 217 37.72 -3.88 15.61
CA ASP A 217 38.63 -3.42 16.64
C ASP A 217 40.09 -3.33 16.14
N GLU A 218 40.56 -4.28 15.31
CA GLU A 218 41.93 -4.27 14.75
C GLU A 218 42.09 -3.12 13.76
N LEU A 219 41.07 -2.82 12.96
CA LEU A 219 41.07 -1.66 12.05
C LEU A 219 41.04 -0.34 12.83
N MET A 220 40.32 -0.31 13.96
CA MET A 220 40.29 0.84 14.85
C MET A 220 41.69 1.14 15.46
N GLU A 221 42.40 0.11 15.95
CA GLU A 221 43.75 0.25 16.47
C GLU A 221 44.73 0.78 15.41
N LYS A 222 44.67 0.23 14.20
CA LYS A 222 45.46 0.72 13.05
C LYS A 222 45.20 2.17 12.72
N PHE A 223 43.93 2.57 12.66
CA PHE A 223 43.52 3.94 12.35
C PHE A 223 44.09 4.93 13.36
N PHE A 224 43.94 4.64 14.67
CA PHE A 224 44.54 5.49 15.73
C PHE A 224 46.08 5.43 15.77
N GLY A 225 46.67 4.33 15.31
CA GLY A 225 48.12 4.21 15.13
C GLY A 225 48.66 5.01 13.94
N GLY A 226 47.79 5.57 13.10
CA GLY A 226 48.18 6.31 11.89
C GLY A 226 48.69 5.41 10.76
N GLU A 227 48.37 4.11 10.80
CA GLU A 227 48.74 3.14 9.78
C GLU A 227 47.71 3.15 8.63
N ALA A 228 48.18 3.06 7.38
CA ALA A 228 47.32 2.98 6.21
C ALA A 228 46.71 1.56 6.08
N PHE A 229 45.44 1.51 5.73
CA PHE A 229 44.77 0.23 5.42
C PHE A 229 45.23 -0.35 4.07
N THR A 230 45.36 -1.67 4.00
CA THR A 230 45.53 -2.37 2.73
C THR A 230 44.23 -2.37 1.92
N THR A 231 44.32 -2.65 0.62
CA THR A 231 43.13 -2.74 -0.24
C THR A 231 42.16 -3.82 0.24
N GLU A 232 42.67 -4.93 0.73
CA GLU A 232 41.90 -6.03 1.28
C GLU A 232 41.14 -5.60 2.55
N GLU A 233 41.81 -4.89 3.47
CA GLU A 233 41.19 -4.37 4.69
C GLU A 233 40.10 -3.35 4.38
N ILE A 234 40.33 -2.46 3.40
CA ILE A 234 39.29 -1.51 2.94
C ILE A 234 38.04 -2.25 2.42
N VAL A 235 38.22 -3.22 1.55
CA VAL A 235 37.10 -3.97 0.95
C VAL A 235 36.35 -4.79 2.02
N GLU A 236 37.09 -5.47 2.93
CA GLU A 236 36.46 -6.31 3.97
C GLU A 236 35.75 -5.45 5.01
N GLY A 237 36.36 -4.37 5.49
CA GLY A 237 35.74 -3.44 6.43
C GLY A 237 34.48 -2.77 5.82
N MET A 238 34.55 -2.33 4.56
CA MET A 238 33.39 -1.81 3.86
C MET A 238 32.27 -2.86 3.73
N ARG A 239 32.61 -4.09 3.33
CA ARG A 239 31.64 -5.20 3.19
C ARG A 239 30.93 -5.49 4.51
N LYS A 240 31.69 -5.60 5.61
CA LYS A 240 31.17 -5.81 6.96
C LYS A 240 30.28 -4.66 7.39
N GLY A 241 30.76 -3.42 7.24
CA GLY A 241 30.01 -2.22 7.59
C GLY A 241 28.71 -2.06 6.79
N VAL A 242 28.70 -2.39 5.50
CA VAL A 242 27.52 -2.37 4.65
C VAL A 242 26.50 -3.44 5.08
N LYS A 243 26.97 -4.66 5.34
CA LYS A 243 26.13 -5.76 5.82
C LYS A 243 25.47 -5.45 7.16
N ASP A 244 26.24 -4.89 8.09
CA ASP A 244 25.80 -4.59 9.46
C ASP A 244 25.04 -3.24 9.54
N GLY A 245 24.94 -2.54 8.41
CA GLY A 245 24.25 -1.24 8.32
C GLY A 245 25.01 -0.07 8.97
N LEU A 246 26.28 -0.24 9.26
CA LEU A 246 27.18 0.81 9.80
C LEU A 246 27.66 1.75 8.70
N ILE A 247 27.79 1.26 7.46
CA ILE A 247 28.23 2.03 6.30
C ILE A 247 27.18 1.99 5.21
N THR A 248 26.89 3.17 4.63
CA THR A 248 26.07 3.33 3.43
C THR A 248 26.93 3.91 2.32
N PRO A 249 27.50 3.08 1.43
CA PRO A 249 28.39 3.56 0.38
C PRO A 249 27.62 4.36 -0.67
N VAL A 250 28.19 5.48 -1.10
CA VAL A 250 27.61 6.38 -2.11
C VAL A 250 28.45 6.34 -3.37
N PHE A 251 27.81 5.96 -4.46
CA PHE A 251 28.31 6.01 -5.82
C PHE A 251 27.61 7.09 -6.63
N CYS A 252 28.21 7.53 -7.70
CA CYS A 252 27.61 8.50 -8.60
C CYS A 252 27.93 8.18 -10.05
N GLY A 253 27.15 8.71 -10.97
CA GLY A 253 27.38 8.49 -12.38
C GLY A 253 26.28 9.05 -13.28
N SER A 254 26.38 8.73 -14.57
CA SER A 254 25.36 9.01 -15.58
C SER A 254 24.93 7.72 -16.27
N ALA A 255 23.68 7.31 -16.04
CA ALA A 255 23.10 6.15 -16.70
C ALA A 255 22.93 6.38 -18.21
N VAL A 256 22.50 7.59 -18.61
CA VAL A 256 22.29 7.94 -20.03
C VAL A 256 23.60 7.92 -20.81
N ASN A 257 24.67 8.45 -20.22
CA ASN A 257 26.00 8.51 -20.85
C ASN A 257 26.88 7.30 -20.51
N GLN A 258 26.34 6.30 -19.78
CA GLN A 258 27.05 5.07 -19.35
C GLN A 258 28.36 5.36 -18.62
N GLN A 259 28.34 6.35 -17.71
CA GLN A 259 29.51 6.75 -16.96
C GLN A 259 29.45 6.18 -15.52
N ALA A 260 30.54 5.58 -15.07
CA ALA A 260 30.75 4.96 -13.76
C ALA A 260 29.83 3.76 -13.44
N LEU A 261 29.23 3.13 -14.46
CA LEU A 261 28.39 1.92 -14.30
C LEU A 261 29.24 0.67 -14.01
N ASP A 262 30.41 0.57 -14.59
CA ASP A 262 31.42 -0.47 -14.30
C ASP A 262 31.83 -0.45 -12.82
N MET A 263 32.13 0.75 -12.28
CA MET A 263 32.45 0.92 -10.87
C MET A 263 31.26 0.54 -9.97
N LEU A 264 30.04 0.88 -10.38
CA LEU A 264 28.83 0.51 -9.64
C LEU A 264 28.65 -1.01 -9.60
N LEU A 265 28.66 -1.71 -10.76
CA LEU A 265 28.51 -3.16 -10.84
C LEU A 265 29.60 -3.89 -10.07
N TYR A 266 30.86 -3.49 -10.22
CA TYR A 266 31.97 -4.07 -9.48
C TYR A 266 31.76 -3.98 -7.96
N ASN A 267 31.37 -2.80 -7.47
CA ASN A 267 31.19 -2.59 -6.04
C ASN A 267 29.89 -3.19 -5.49
N MET A 268 28.82 -3.28 -6.30
CA MET A 268 27.64 -4.07 -5.94
C MET A 268 28.01 -5.54 -5.69
N HIS A 269 28.92 -6.13 -6.50
CA HIS A 269 29.43 -7.47 -6.26
C HIS A 269 30.27 -7.56 -4.97
N LYS A 270 31.19 -6.62 -4.75
CA LYS A 270 32.16 -6.69 -3.66
C LYS A 270 31.59 -6.35 -2.29
N LEU A 271 30.66 -5.37 -2.24
CA LEU A 271 30.19 -4.78 -0.99
C LEU A 271 28.82 -5.29 -0.55
N LEU A 272 27.93 -5.65 -1.50
CA LEU A 272 26.59 -6.12 -1.14
C LEU A 272 26.59 -7.62 -0.83
N PRO A 273 25.84 -8.06 0.19
CA PRO A 273 25.79 -9.46 0.57
C PRO A 273 25.16 -10.33 -0.52
N SER A 274 25.67 -11.54 -0.67
CA SER A 274 24.99 -12.59 -1.44
C SER A 274 23.94 -13.27 -0.57
N PRO A 275 22.98 -13.99 -1.18
CA PRO A 275 21.97 -14.76 -0.44
C PRO A 275 22.56 -15.77 0.54
N GLU A 276 23.73 -16.33 0.25
CA GLU A 276 24.43 -17.30 1.09
C GLU A 276 24.85 -16.73 2.45
N HIS A 277 25.19 -15.41 2.49
CA HIS A 277 25.67 -14.76 3.71
C HIS A 277 24.53 -14.24 4.60
N ASN A 278 23.26 -14.41 4.17
CA ASN A 278 22.10 -13.99 4.93
C ASN A 278 21.27 -15.20 5.34
N SER A 279 21.30 -15.53 6.62
CA SER A 279 20.29 -16.42 7.18
C SER A 279 18.92 -15.73 7.22
N VAL A 280 17.88 -16.49 6.95
CA VAL A 280 16.51 -16.00 6.97
C VAL A 280 15.76 -16.68 8.10
N LEU A 281 15.23 -15.88 9.02
CA LEU A 281 14.37 -16.39 10.08
C LEU A 281 12.96 -16.65 9.53
N ALA A 282 12.44 -17.84 9.82
CA ALA A 282 11.08 -18.27 9.54
C ALA A 282 10.45 -18.78 10.84
N GLU A 283 9.15 -19.01 10.83
CA GLU A 283 8.42 -19.66 11.92
C GLU A 283 8.07 -21.08 11.46
N ASP A 284 8.23 -22.07 12.35
CA ASP A 284 7.75 -23.43 12.11
C ASP A 284 6.22 -23.55 12.30
N ALA A 285 5.68 -24.75 12.17
CA ALA A 285 4.25 -25.01 12.35
C ALA A 285 3.74 -24.72 13.78
N ASN A 286 4.63 -24.61 14.77
CA ASN A 286 4.30 -24.31 16.16
C ASN A 286 4.49 -22.82 16.50
N GLY A 287 4.99 -22.01 15.53
CA GLY A 287 5.33 -20.61 15.74
C GLY A 287 6.71 -20.36 16.32
N GLU A 288 7.56 -21.39 16.40
CA GLU A 288 8.93 -21.26 16.89
C GLU A 288 9.87 -20.79 15.78
N PRO A 289 10.84 -19.90 16.10
CA PRO A 289 11.77 -19.38 15.11
C PRO A 289 12.72 -20.47 14.59
N VAL A 290 12.83 -20.56 13.27
CA VAL A 290 13.73 -21.47 12.55
C VAL A 290 14.61 -20.67 11.61
N GLU A 291 15.90 -20.88 11.67
CA GLU A 291 16.85 -20.28 10.75
C GLU A 291 17.00 -21.13 9.48
N LEU A 292 16.79 -20.52 8.32
CA LEU A 292 16.91 -21.17 7.02
C LEU A 292 18.26 -20.84 6.39
N THR A 293 18.98 -21.89 5.98
CA THR A 293 20.26 -21.76 5.27
C THR A 293 20.02 -21.76 3.76
N CYS A 294 20.69 -20.84 3.06
CA CYS A 294 20.62 -20.74 1.61
C CYS A 294 21.46 -21.83 0.93
N ALA A 295 20.98 -23.08 0.93
CA ALA A 295 21.62 -24.22 0.30
C ALA A 295 20.62 -25.05 -0.48
N GLU A 296 21.02 -25.54 -1.68
CA GLU A 296 20.14 -26.40 -2.53
C GLU A 296 19.87 -27.76 -1.97
N SER A 297 20.72 -28.23 -1.03
CA SER A 297 20.56 -29.55 -0.34
C SER A 297 19.48 -29.50 0.74
N GLU A 298 19.07 -28.32 1.17
CA GLU A 298 18.06 -28.14 2.20
C GLU A 298 16.64 -28.38 1.65
N PRO A 299 15.66 -28.70 2.52
CA PRO A 299 14.25 -28.69 2.11
C PRO A 299 13.84 -27.34 1.52
N THR A 300 13.04 -27.39 0.45
CA THR A 300 12.65 -26.17 -0.27
C THR A 300 11.78 -25.26 0.58
N ALA A 301 12.14 -23.99 0.63
CA ALA A 301 11.31 -22.90 1.12
C ALA A 301 11.42 -21.71 0.15
N ALA A 302 10.30 -21.26 -0.37
CA ALA A 302 10.23 -20.16 -1.34
C ALA A 302 9.16 -19.15 -0.93
N TYR A 303 9.47 -17.90 -1.13
CA TYR A 303 8.59 -16.79 -0.82
C TYR A 303 7.95 -16.23 -2.09
N VAL A 304 6.61 -16.14 -2.11
CA VAL A 304 5.86 -15.52 -3.19
C VAL A 304 5.82 -14.00 -2.94
N PHE A 305 6.71 -13.25 -3.58
CA PHE A 305 6.80 -11.81 -3.32
C PHE A 305 5.96 -10.95 -4.26
N LYS A 306 5.54 -11.50 -5.40
CA LYS A 306 4.72 -10.79 -6.39
C LYS A 306 3.84 -11.75 -7.19
N THR A 307 2.63 -11.30 -7.53
CA THR A 307 1.70 -12.02 -8.41
C THR A 307 1.30 -11.09 -9.56
N VAL A 308 1.25 -11.64 -10.78
CA VAL A 308 0.80 -10.92 -11.99
C VAL A 308 -0.25 -11.76 -12.71
N ALA A 309 -1.35 -11.14 -13.13
CA ALA A 309 -2.31 -11.77 -14.01
C ALA A 309 -1.88 -11.56 -15.47
N ASP A 310 -1.16 -12.54 -16.00
CA ASP A 310 -0.70 -12.53 -17.40
C ASP A 310 -1.85 -12.98 -18.33
N PRO A 311 -2.12 -12.26 -19.43
CA PRO A 311 -3.20 -12.60 -20.35
C PRO A 311 -3.05 -13.95 -21.06
N PHE A 312 -1.82 -14.46 -21.21
CA PHE A 312 -1.49 -15.67 -21.97
C PHE A 312 -1.29 -16.89 -21.08
N VAL A 313 -0.53 -16.74 -20.00
CA VAL A 313 -0.21 -17.86 -19.11
C VAL A 313 -1.10 -17.90 -17.86
N GLY A 314 -1.92 -16.89 -17.64
CA GLY A 314 -2.78 -16.76 -16.47
C GLY A 314 -2.02 -16.18 -15.28
N LYS A 315 -2.25 -16.73 -14.09
CA LYS A 315 -1.56 -16.29 -12.87
C LYS A 315 -0.09 -16.66 -12.90
N LEU A 316 0.79 -15.66 -12.81
CA LEU A 316 2.24 -15.82 -12.71
C LEU A 316 2.69 -15.38 -11.32
N SER A 317 3.28 -16.29 -10.55
CA SER A 317 3.79 -16.03 -9.20
C SER A 317 5.31 -15.95 -9.23
N TYR A 318 5.84 -14.80 -8.81
CA TYR A 318 7.28 -14.57 -8.67
C TYR A 318 7.75 -15.09 -7.32
N LEU A 319 8.80 -15.85 -7.34
CA LEU A 319 9.30 -16.58 -6.18
C LEU A 319 10.76 -16.21 -5.91
N ARG A 320 11.06 -15.96 -4.65
CA ARG A 320 12.41 -15.93 -4.09
C ARG A 320 12.64 -17.25 -3.37
N VAL A 321 13.54 -18.10 -3.88
CA VAL A 321 13.90 -19.36 -3.24
C VAL A 321 14.89 -19.09 -2.11
N VAL A 322 14.49 -19.34 -0.87
CA VAL A 322 15.31 -19.12 0.32
C VAL A 322 16.22 -20.33 0.55
N SER A 323 15.68 -21.53 0.49
CA SER A 323 16.41 -22.81 0.62
C SER A 323 15.89 -23.82 -0.37
N GLY A 324 16.70 -24.84 -0.68
CA GLY A 324 16.33 -25.87 -1.63
C GLY A 324 16.32 -25.40 -3.07
N LYS A 325 15.45 -25.97 -3.88
CA LYS A 325 15.25 -25.60 -5.29
C LYS A 325 13.85 -25.93 -5.79
N ILE A 326 13.36 -25.15 -6.72
CA ILE A 326 12.10 -25.40 -7.41
C ILE A 326 12.40 -26.03 -8.77
N THR A 327 11.79 -27.19 -9.03
CA THR A 327 11.85 -27.90 -10.31
C THR A 327 10.45 -28.15 -10.84
N ALA A 328 10.31 -28.37 -12.15
CA ALA A 328 9.03 -28.71 -12.75
C ALA A 328 8.45 -30.00 -12.15
N GLY A 329 7.17 -29.98 -11.80
CA GLY A 329 6.46 -31.11 -11.20
C GLY A 329 6.66 -31.31 -9.71
N ALA A 330 7.53 -30.54 -9.04
CA ALA A 330 7.64 -30.54 -7.58
C ALA A 330 6.31 -30.19 -6.93
N SER A 331 6.03 -30.80 -5.78
CA SER A 331 4.87 -30.50 -4.95
C SER A 331 5.31 -29.77 -3.69
N LEU A 332 4.83 -28.55 -3.47
CA LEU A 332 5.13 -27.75 -2.29
C LEU A 332 3.84 -27.42 -1.54
N VAL A 333 3.92 -27.34 -0.24
CA VAL A 333 2.81 -26.97 0.63
C VAL A 333 2.78 -25.46 0.81
N ASN A 334 1.62 -24.84 0.63
CA ASN A 334 1.39 -23.45 1.00
C ASN A 334 1.21 -23.38 2.53
N ALA A 335 2.15 -22.75 3.23
CA ALA A 335 2.16 -22.69 4.70
C ALA A 335 0.94 -21.99 5.30
N ARG A 336 0.27 -21.09 4.53
CA ARG A 336 -0.93 -20.39 5.00
C ARG A 336 -2.20 -21.23 4.89
N THR A 337 -2.37 -21.98 3.79
CA THR A 337 -3.61 -22.74 3.51
C THR A 337 -3.50 -24.21 3.84
N GLY A 338 -2.29 -24.75 3.96
CA GLY A 338 -2.03 -26.19 4.07
C GLY A 338 -2.23 -26.97 2.76
N GLU A 339 -2.60 -26.29 1.68
CA GLU A 339 -2.84 -26.92 0.37
C GLU A 339 -1.54 -27.20 -0.37
N THR A 340 -1.52 -28.28 -1.14
CA THR A 340 -0.38 -28.65 -1.97
C THR A 340 -0.48 -27.98 -3.34
N GLU A 341 0.54 -27.22 -3.70
CA GLU A 341 0.72 -26.62 -5.01
C GLU A 341 1.66 -27.46 -5.87
N LYS A 342 1.25 -27.75 -7.09
CA LYS A 342 2.12 -28.41 -8.07
C LYS A 342 2.86 -27.38 -8.90
N MET A 343 4.19 -27.39 -8.81
CA MET A 343 5.02 -26.44 -9.54
C MET A 343 4.99 -26.74 -11.04
N GLY A 344 4.63 -25.73 -11.80
CA GLY A 344 4.79 -25.71 -13.26
C GLY A 344 6.28 -25.66 -13.65
N LYS A 345 6.55 -25.43 -14.93
CA LYS A 345 7.92 -25.16 -15.39
C LYS A 345 8.43 -23.86 -14.77
N PRO A 346 9.62 -23.87 -14.13
CA PRO A 346 10.26 -22.66 -13.66
C PRO A 346 10.57 -21.70 -14.82
N LEU A 347 10.44 -20.42 -14.57
CA LEU A 347 10.66 -19.36 -15.54
C LEU A 347 11.67 -18.35 -15.02
N THR A 348 12.61 -17.95 -15.85
CA THR A 348 13.36 -16.70 -15.69
C THR A 348 12.59 -15.60 -16.38
N VAL A 349 12.37 -14.49 -15.70
CA VAL A 349 11.57 -13.37 -16.21
C VAL A 349 12.45 -12.13 -16.31
N MET A 350 12.40 -11.48 -17.47
CA MET A 350 13.07 -10.21 -17.75
C MET A 350 12.05 -9.25 -18.36
N GLY A 351 11.43 -8.42 -17.51
CA GLY A 351 10.28 -7.62 -17.93
C GLY A 351 9.15 -8.49 -18.51
N LYS A 352 8.79 -8.29 -19.77
CA LYS A 352 7.78 -9.10 -20.47
C LYS A 352 8.28 -10.46 -20.93
N LYS A 353 9.59 -10.62 -21.09
CA LYS A 353 10.18 -11.86 -21.64
C LYS A 353 10.24 -12.95 -20.57
N GLN A 354 9.65 -14.10 -20.87
CA GLN A 354 9.66 -15.30 -20.03
C GLN A 354 10.46 -16.38 -20.74
N THR A 355 11.41 -16.99 -20.05
CA THR A 355 12.26 -18.06 -20.58
C THR A 355 12.21 -19.26 -19.64
N GLU A 356 11.94 -20.46 -20.16
CA GLU A 356 11.94 -21.69 -19.36
C GLU A 356 13.32 -21.96 -18.78
N ALA A 357 13.35 -22.30 -17.51
CA ALA A 357 14.54 -22.72 -16.78
C ALA A 357 14.37 -24.17 -16.27
N GLU A 358 15.45 -24.88 -16.07
CA GLU A 358 15.41 -26.22 -15.49
C GLU A 358 15.01 -26.21 -14.00
N SER A 359 15.50 -25.20 -13.27
CA SER A 359 15.20 -25.00 -11.87
C SER A 359 15.45 -23.55 -11.45
N ILE A 360 14.87 -23.15 -10.31
CA ILE A 360 15.23 -21.94 -9.57
C ILE A 360 15.92 -22.43 -8.30
N GLY A 361 17.21 -22.15 -8.14
CA GLY A 361 18.04 -22.61 -7.01
C GLY A 361 17.91 -21.71 -5.79
N ALA A 362 18.45 -22.17 -4.64
CA ALA A 362 18.54 -21.38 -3.43
C ALA A 362 19.26 -20.06 -3.70
N GLY A 363 18.69 -18.97 -3.23
CA GLY A 363 19.24 -17.66 -3.44
C GLY A 363 18.72 -16.93 -4.68
N ASP A 364 18.06 -17.61 -5.60
CA ASP A 364 17.66 -17.04 -6.88
C ASP A 364 16.18 -16.59 -6.92
N ILE A 365 15.87 -15.76 -7.90
CA ILE A 365 14.52 -15.29 -8.22
C ILE A 365 14.08 -15.88 -9.55
N GLY A 366 12.84 -16.36 -9.59
CA GLY A 366 12.18 -16.80 -10.79
C GLY A 366 10.67 -16.74 -10.65
N ALA A 367 9.95 -17.34 -11.59
CA ALA A 367 8.51 -17.38 -11.55
C ALA A 367 7.95 -18.76 -11.91
N VAL A 368 6.74 -19.03 -11.43
CA VAL A 368 5.97 -20.23 -11.77
C VAL A 368 4.54 -19.78 -12.14
N ALA A 369 4.01 -20.35 -13.22
CA ALA A 369 2.66 -20.06 -13.67
C ALA A 369 1.61 -21.02 -13.05
N LYS A 370 0.36 -20.53 -12.96
CA LYS A 370 -0.84 -21.33 -12.68
C LYS A 370 -0.91 -21.91 -11.27
N LEU A 371 -0.26 -21.32 -10.28
CA LEU A 371 -0.50 -21.66 -8.89
C LEU A 371 -1.93 -21.28 -8.50
N VAL A 372 -2.62 -22.15 -7.76
CA VAL A 372 -4.07 -22.03 -7.49
C VAL A 372 -4.32 -21.21 -6.23
N SER A 373 -3.77 -21.63 -5.09
CA SER A 373 -4.01 -21.03 -3.78
C SER A 373 -2.99 -19.98 -3.37
N ALA A 374 -1.80 -20.02 -3.99
CA ALA A 374 -0.69 -19.12 -3.65
C ALA A 374 -1.01 -17.65 -3.96
N LYS A 375 -0.70 -16.79 -3.02
CA LYS A 375 -0.86 -15.32 -3.11
C LYS A 375 0.46 -14.62 -2.74
N THR A 376 0.58 -13.36 -3.10
CA THR A 376 1.68 -12.52 -2.63
C THR A 376 1.73 -12.49 -1.11
N GLY A 377 2.90 -12.79 -0.55
CA GLY A 377 3.12 -12.96 0.89
C GLY A 377 3.13 -14.41 1.38
N ASP A 378 2.72 -15.38 0.56
CA ASP A 378 2.72 -16.80 0.96
C ASP A 378 4.12 -17.43 0.91
N THR A 379 4.31 -18.42 1.77
CA THR A 379 5.48 -19.32 1.73
C THR A 379 5.06 -20.67 1.16
N LEU A 380 5.82 -21.14 0.18
CA LEU A 380 5.70 -22.48 -0.39
C LEU A 380 6.89 -23.31 0.07
N CYS A 381 6.65 -24.43 0.71
CA CYS A 381 7.69 -25.22 1.34
C CYS A 381 7.53 -26.73 1.12
N ASP A 382 8.62 -27.45 1.29
CA ASP A 382 8.62 -28.91 1.30
C ASP A 382 7.75 -29.42 2.45
N ALA A 383 6.99 -30.49 2.21
CA ALA A 383 6.11 -31.07 3.22
C ALA A 383 6.87 -31.66 4.44
N SER A 384 8.15 -31.95 4.29
CA SER A 384 9.02 -32.42 5.40
C SER A 384 9.39 -31.29 6.37
N ARG A 385 9.34 -30.03 5.93
CA ARG A 385 9.66 -28.85 6.75
C ARG A 385 8.73 -27.67 6.39
N VAL A 386 7.55 -27.66 7.00
CA VAL A 386 6.60 -26.56 6.81
C VAL A 386 7.04 -25.38 7.64
N VAL A 387 7.36 -24.27 6.98
CA VAL A 387 7.80 -23.01 7.60
C VAL A 387 7.07 -21.84 7.00
N LYS A 388 6.93 -20.77 7.76
CA LYS A 388 6.29 -19.51 7.36
C LYS A 388 7.31 -18.37 7.41
N LEU A 389 7.58 -17.79 6.28
CA LEU A 389 8.39 -16.56 6.20
C LEU A 389 7.53 -15.33 6.58
N PRO A 390 8.12 -14.31 7.22
CA PRO A 390 7.40 -13.11 7.56
C PRO A 390 6.80 -12.42 6.31
N ALA A 391 5.49 -12.20 6.32
CA ALA A 391 4.80 -11.49 5.24
C ALA A 391 5.11 -9.99 5.30
N PRO A 392 5.11 -9.28 4.15
CA PRO A 392 5.23 -7.83 4.15
C PRO A 392 3.95 -7.20 4.70
N VAL A 393 4.10 -6.08 5.39
CA VAL A 393 2.97 -5.25 5.81
C VAL A 393 2.79 -4.17 4.76
N PHE A 394 1.87 -4.40 3.84
CA PHE A 394 1.54 -3.43 2.80
C PHE A 394 0.82 -2.20 3.36
N PRO A 395 1.02 -1.01 2.75
CA PRO A 395 0.24 0.17 3.07
C PRO A 395 -1.25 -0.08 2.87
N LYS A 396 -2.06 0.44 3.77
CA LYS A 396 -3.53 0.32 3.68
C LYS A 396 -4.09 1.36 2.70
N PRO A 397 -5.18 1.04 2.00
CA PRO A 397 -5.91 2.03 1.19
C PRO A 397 -6.26 3.27 2.01
N SER A 398 -6.06 4.45 1.43
CA SER A 398 -6.37 5.74 2.04
C SER A 398 -7.40 6.55 1.26
N LEU A 399 -7.71 6.16 0.04
CA LEU A 399 -8.74 6.77 -0.82
C LEU A 399 -9.78 5.71 -1.18
N PHE A 400 -11.04 5.98 -0.86
CA PHE A 400 -12.18 5.12 -1.14
C PHE A 400 -13.14 5.80 -2.10
N MET A 401 -13.56 5.09 -3.16
CA MET A 401 -14.48 5.58 -4.16
C MET A 401 -15.58 4.54 -4.44
N ALA A 402 -16.79 5.02 -4.70
CA ALA A 402 -17.88 4.17 -5.13
C ALA A 402 -17.79 3.89 -6.64
N VAL A 403 -17.96 2.64 -7.00
CA VAL A 403 -17.94 2.18 -8.39
C VAL A 403 -19.31 2.39 -9.01
N THR A 404 -19.36 3.10 -10.15
CA THR A 404 -20.55 3.19 -10.98
C THR A 404 -20.37 2.38 -12.26
N VAL A 405 -21.42 1.67 -12.64
CA VAL A 405 -21.40 0.76 -13.79
C VAL A 405 -21.81 1.52 -15.04
N ALA A 406 -20.97 1.52 -16.08
CA ALA A 406 -21.28 2.17 -17.34
C ALA A 406 -22.39 1.44 -18.12
N LYS A 407 -22.46 0.11 -17.98
CA LYS A 407 -23.49 -0.74 -18.63
C LYS A 407 -24.17 -1.61 -17.59
N LYS A 408 -25.48 -1.49 -17.48
CA LYS A 408 -26.32 -2.34 -16.61
C LYS A 408 -26.13 -3.83 -16.96
N GLY A 409 -25.80 -4.64 -15.95
CA GLY A 409 -25.55 -6.07 -16.10
C GLY A 409 -24.06 -6.47 -16.08
N ASP A 410 -23.12 -5.52 -16.02
CA ASP A 410 -21.69 -5.82 -15.93
C ASP A 410 -21.18 -5.94 -14.46
N GLU A 411 -22.07 -5.83 -13.45
CA GLU A 411 -21.72 -5.85 -12.02
C GLU A 411 -20.92 -7.11 -11.62
N GLY A 412 -21.34 -8.28 -12.11
CA GLY A 412 -20.66 -9.54 -11.85
C GLY A 412 -19.27 -9.63 -12.50
N LYS A 413 -19.11 -9.04 -13.69
CA LYS A 413 -17.80 -8.97 -14.38
C LYS A 413 -16.85 -8.04 -13.66
N ILE A 414 -17.34 -6.90 -13.12
CA ILE A 414 -16.58 -5.96 -12.34
C ILE A 414 -16.01 -6.65 -11.11
N SER A 415 -16.84 -7.34 -10.33
CA SER A 415 -16.40 -8.05 -9.13
C SER A 415 -15.33 -9.09 -9.42
N SER A 416 -15.51 -9.88 -10.49
CA SER A 416 -14.52 -10.88 -10.91
C SER A 416 -13.20 -10.26 -11.39
N ALA A 417 -13.26 -9.15 -12.11
CA ALA A 417 -12.08 -8.44 -12.60
C ALA A 417 -11.32 -7.76 -11.45
N LEU A 418 -12.04 -7.12 -10.51
CA LEU A 418 -11.43 -6.51 -9.32
C LEU A 418 -10.79 -7.57 -8.42
N ALA A 419 -11.40 -8.73 -8.24
CA ALA A 419 -10.79 -9.83 -7.49
C ALA A 419 -9.43 -10.25 -8.07
N ARG A 420 -9.30 -10.31 -9.41
CA ARG A 420 -8.03 -10.58 -10.07
C ARG A 420 -7.01 -9.46 -9.90
N LEU A 421 -7.44 -8.20 -9.96
CA LEU A 421 -6.54 -7.06 -9.70
C LEU A 421 -6.08 -7.01 -8.25
N MET A 422 -6.90 -7.42 -7.29
CA MET A 422 -6.51 -7.55 -5.88
C MET A 422 -5.52 -8.69 -5.64
N GLU A 423 -5.47 -9.70 -6.52
CA GLU A 423 -4.39 -10.70 -6.47
C GLU A 423 -3.05 -10.13 -6.95
N GLU A 424 -3.09 -9.17 -7.92
CA GLU A 424 -1.88 -8.46 -8.38
C GLU A 424 -1.42 -7.41 -7.38
N ASP A 425 -2.35 -6.69 -6.76
CA ASP A 425 -2.06 -5.53 -5.91
C ASP A 425 -2.71 -5.68 -4.52
N PRO A 426 -1.90 -6.04 -3.50
CA PRO A 426 -2.37 -6.19 -2.13
C PRO A 426 -2.84 -4.89 -1.47
N THR A 427 -2.54 -3.72 -2.05
CA THR A 427 -2.98 -2.40 -1.55
C THR A 427 -4.33 -1.96 -2.11
N LEU A 428 -4.91 -2.76 -3.01
CA LEU A 428 -6.25 -2.55 -3.53
C LEU A 428 -7.26 -3.27 -2.64
N SER A 429 -8.36 -2.61 -2.30
CA SER A 429 -9.48 -3.20 -1.59
C SER A 429 -10.79 -3.04 -2.36
N TYR A 430 -11.71 -3.98 -2.17
CA TYR A 430 -13.04 -3.94 -2.75
C TYR A 430 -14.05 -4.51 -1.76
N VAL A 431 -15.07 -3.72 -1.46
CA VAL A 431 -16.11 -4.08 -0.49
C VAL A 431 -17.48 -3.74 -1.07
N ASN A 432 -18.42 -4.64 -0.91
CA ASN A 432 -19.82 -4.34 -1.16
C ASN A 432 -20.44 -3.80 0.15
N ASN A 433 -20.69 -2.49 0.18
CA ASN A 433 -21.32 -1.85 1.32
C ASN A 433 -22.83 -2.13 1.29
N ALA A 434 -23.28 -3.02 2.17
CA ALA A 434 -24.68 -3.42 2.25
C ALA A 434 -25.62 -2.28 2.67
N GLU A 435 -25.11 -1.27 3.38
CA GLU A 435 -25.88 -0.17 3.92
C GLU A 435 -26.17 0.91 2.88
N THR A 436 -25.16 1.29 2.11
CA THR A 436 -25.30 2.29 1.03
C THR A 436 -25.64 1.65 -0.32
N HIS A 437 -25.66 0.32 -0.38
CA HIS A 437 -25.80 -0.47 -1.61
C HIS A 437 -24.81 -0.05 -2.71
N GLN A 438 -23.59 0.27 -2.31
CA GLN A 438 -22.53 0.67 -3.21
C GLN A 438 -21.37 -0.34 -3.16
N GLN A 439 -20.77 -0.55 -4.31
CA GLN A 439 -19.48 -1.22 -4.43
C GLN A 439 -18.40 -0.18 -4.21
N ILE A 440 -17.58 -0.35 -3.18
CA ILE A 440 -16.52 0.59 -2.79
C ILE A 440 -15.17 -0.03 -3.13
N ILE A 441 -14.38 0.71 -3.87
CA ILE A 441 -12.99 0.40 -4.16
C ILE A 441 -12.08 1.32 -3.32
N GLY A 442 -11.06 0.75 -2.71
CA GLY A 442 -10.05 1.50 -1.96
C GLY A 442 -8.68 1.33 -2.59
N GLY A 443 -7.92 2.40 -2.66
CA GLY A 443 -6.55 2.42 -3.16
C GLY A 443 -5.69 3.44 -2.42
N LEU A 444 -4.39 3.49 -2.76
CA LEU A 444 -3.44 4.38 -2.11
C LEU A 444 -3.66 5.85 -2.49
N GLY A 445 -4.18 6.14 -3.69
CA GLY A 445 -4.43 7.51 -4.13
C GLY A 445 -5.18 7.56 -5.47
N GLU A 446 -5.36 8.78 -6.00
CA GLU A 446 -6.13 9.03 -7.22
C GLU A 446 -5.52 8.35 -8.44
N GLN A 447 -4.18 8.44 -8.59
CA GLN A 447 -3.48 7.81 -9.73
C GLN A 447 -3.58 6.29 -9.68
N HIS A 448 -3.56 5.71 -8.47
CA HIS A 448 -3.75 4.27 -8.29
C HIS A 448 -5.13 3.84 -8.82
N LEU A 449 -6.20 4.48 -8.37
CA LEU A 449 -7.55 4.15 -8.80
C LEU A 449 -7.79 4.42 -10.30
N ASP A 450 -7.16 5.45 -10.87
CA ASP A 450 -7.17 5.70 -12.31
C ASP A 450 -6.51 4.58 -13.12
N VAL A 451 -5.39 4.03 -12.62
CA VAL A 451 -4.73 2.87 -13.23
C VAL A 451 -5.60 1.63 -13.14
N VAL A 452 -6.23 1.38 -11.99
CA VAL A 452 -7.19 0.28 -11.83
C VAL A 452 -8.34 0.38 -12.84
N LYS A 453 -8.93 1.57 -13.00
CA LYS A 453 -9.97 1.84 -14.01
C LYS A 453 -9.47 1.56 -15.43
N ALA A 454 -8.25 1.99 -15.78
CA ALA A 454 -7.64 1.72 -17.08
C ALA A 454 -7.38 0.22 -17.30
N LYS A 455 -6.86 -0.50 -16.31
CA LYS A 455 -6.64 -1.95 -16.36
C LYS A 455 -7.96 -2.73 -16.51
N LEU A 456 -9.04 -2.33 -15.81
CA LEU A 456 -10.37 -2.92 -15.97
C LEU A 456 -10.86 -2.81 -17.42
N LYS A 457 -10.70 -1.64 -18.03
CA LYS A 457 -11.08 -1.41 -19.42
C LYS A 457 -10.21 -2.19 -20.39
N ASN A 458 -8.88 -2.11 -20.25
CA ASN A 458 -7.93 -2.64 -21.23
C ASN A 458 -7.74 -4.16 -21.14
N LYS A 459 -7.69 -4.72 -19.91
CA LYS A 459 -7.47 -6.17 -19.69
C LYS A 459 -8.77 -6.97 -19.66
N PHE A 460 -9.85 -6.38 -19.11
CA PHE A 460 -11.10 -7.12 -18.85
C PHE A 460 -12.30 -6.63 -19.66
N GLY A 461 -12.15 -5.56 -20.43
CA GLY A 461 -13.23 -4.99 -21.26
C GLY A 461 -14.39 -4.41 -20.45
N VAL A 462 -14.14 -4.01 -19.20
CA VAL A 462 -15.13 -3.48 -18.25
C VAL A 462 -14.88 -2.01 -18.01
N GLU A 463 -15.88 -1.18 -18.23
CA GLU A 463 -15.81 0.27 -18.04
C GLU A 463 -16.56 0.70 -16.79
N ILE A 464 -15.87 1.39 -15.88
CA ILE A 464 -16.43 1.89 -14.62
C ILE A 464 -16.28 3.41 -14.49
N GLY A 465 -17.21 4.04 -13.76
CA GLY A 465 -17.04 5.37 -13.19
C GLY A 465 -16.65 5.26 -11.72
N LEU A 466 -16.07 6.34 -11.19
CA LEU A 466 -15.76 6.48 -9.77
C LEU A 466 -16.39 7.76 -9.25
N GLU A 467 -17.10 7.66 -8.13
CA GLU A 467 -17.74 8.78 -7.45
C GLU A 467 -17.47 8.73 -5.94
N ALA A 468 -17.70 9.84 -5.25
CA ALA A 468 -17.58 9.85 -3.79
C ALA A 468 -18.56 8.85 -3.15
N PRO A 469 -18.13 8.06 -2.15
CA PRO A 469 -19.03 7.15 -1.44
C PRO A 469 -20.16 7.92 -0.74
N ARG A 470 -21.33 7.32 -0.69
CA ARG A 470 -22.46 7.85 0.09
C ARG A 470 -22.15 7.76 1.57
N ILE A 471 -22.55 8.79 2.30
CA ILE A 471 -22.47 8.77 3.76
C ILE A 471 -23.69 8.03 4.32
N ALA A 472 -23.45 7.10 5.22
CA ALA A 472 -24.49 6.34 5.91
C ALA A 472 -25.05 7.17 7.07
N TYR A 473 -25.89 8.16 6.74
CA TYR A 473 -26.62 8.92 7.75
C TYR A 473 -27.64 8.06 8.48
N ARG A 474 -28.07 8.53 9.66
CA ARG A 474 -29.18 7.98 10.44
C ARG A 474 -30.19 9.07 10.75
N GLU A 475 -31.38 8.65 11.18
CA GLU A 475 -32.33 9.55 11.81
C GLU A 475 -32.56 9.15 13.25
N SER A 476 -33.01 10.08 14.09
CA SER A 476 -33.40 9.83 15.46
C SER A 476 -34.45 10.86 15.89
N ILE A 477 -34.93 10.77 17.12
CA ILE A 477 -35.89 11.70 17.71
C ILE A 477 -35.35 12.36 18.96
N ARG A 478 -35.84 13.57 19.28
CA ARG A 478 -35.42 14.33 20.49
C ARG A 478 -36.44 14.27 21.61
N LYS A 479 -37.71 13.97 21.32
CA LYS A 479 -38.81 14.07 22.27
C LYS A 479 -39.64 12.79 22.24
N ALA A 480 -40.23 12.47 23.39
CA ALA A 480 -41.23 11.42 23.44
C ALA A 480 -42.52 11.89 22.73
N CYS A 481 -43.15 11.01 22.02
CA CYS A 481 -44.44 11.25 21.36
C CYS A 481 -45.29 9.98 21.38
N GLN A 482 -46.50 10.09 21.90
CA GLN A 482 -47.47 9.01 21.93
C GLN A 482 -48.49 9.21 20.81
N LYS A 483 -48.72 8.20 19.97
CA LYS A 483 -49.71 8.22 18.90
C LYS A 483 -50.47 6.93 18.79
N GLN A 484 -51.71 7.09 18.35
CA GLN A 484 -52.56 5.95 17.94
C GLN A 484 -52.40 5.68 16.44
N GLY A 485 -52.23 4.42 16.07
CA GLY A 485 -52.29 3.97 14.67
C GLY A 485 -53.42 2.99 14.52
N ARG A 486 -54.36 3.33 13.65
CA ARG A 486 -55.56 2.50 13.39
C ARG A 486 -55.64 2.13 11.93
N HIS A 487 -55.56 0.82 11.67
CA HIS A 487 -55.76 0.28 10.35
C HIS A 487 -57.15 -0.39 10.28
N LYS A 488 -58.04 0.18 9.49
CA LYS A 488 -59.38 -0.38 9.25
C LYS A 488 -59.64 -0.35 7.75
N LYS A 489 -59.81 -1.54 7.15
CA LYS A 489 -60.12 -1.67 5.73
C LYS A 489 -61.22 -2.70 5.56
N GLN A 490 -62.27 -2.37 4.82
CA GLN A 490 -63.40 -3.24 4.56
C GLN A 490 -63.69 -3.24 3.05
N THR A 491 -63.31 -4.32 2.38
CA THR A 491 -63.46 -4.50 0.92
C THR A 491 -64.07 -5.87 0.67
N GLY A 492 -65.35 -6.03 0.92
CA GLY A 492 -66.14 -7.26 0.62
C GLY A 492 -65.53 -8.57 1.19
N GLY A 493 -66.21 -9.22 2.10
CA GLY A 493 -65.71 -10.41 2.81
C GLY A 493 -65.11 -10.10 4.17
N HIS A 494 -64.02 -10.77 4.57
CA HIS A 494 -63.32 -10.47 5.82
C HIS A 494 -62.66 -9.08 5.79
N GLY A 495 -62.92 -8.23 6.80
CA GLY A 495 -62.27 -6.95 7.00
C GLY A 495 -60.85 -7.08 7.52
N GLN A 496 -60.13 -5.97 7.56
CA GLN A 496 -58.82 -5.85 8.24
C GLN A 496 -58.95 -4.85 9.38
N PHE A 497 -58.57 -5.21 10.58
CA PHE A 497 -58.66 -4.36 11.74
C PHE A 497 -57.40 -4.51 12.63
N GLY A 498 -56.73 -3.43 12.93
CA GLY A 498 -55.63 -3.32 13.90
C GLY A 498 -55.62 -1.91 14.48
N ASP A 499 -55.46 -1.81 15.78
CA ASP A 499 -55.46 -0.54 16.51
C ASP A 499 -54.47 -0.60 17.68
N VAL A 500 -53.54 0.31 17.70
CA VAL A 500 -52.45 0.34 18.67
C VAL A 500 -52.18 1.78 19.14
N VAL A 501 -51.81 1.94 20.39
CA VAL A 501 -51.31 3.18 20.96
C VAL A 501 -49.88 2.94 21.41
N ILE A 502 -48.97 3.64 20.78
CA ILE A 502 -47.50 3.44 21.00
C ILE A 502 -46.88 4.75 21.47
N ASN A 503 -46.11 4.69 22.53
CA ASN A 503 -45.22 5.78 22.95
C ASN A 503 -43.84 5.54 22.33
N PHE A 504 -43.36 6.51 21.58
CA PHE A 504 -42.02 6.54 21.03
C PHE A 504 -41.17 7.53 21.82
N GLU A 505 -40.03 7.09 22.29
CA GLU A 505 -39.10 7.92 23.07
C GLU A 505 -37.65 7.70 22.65
N PRO A 506 -36.76 8.70 22.80
CA PRO A 506 -35.36 8.52 22.51
C PRO A 506 -34.72 7.54 23.52
N CYS A 507 -33.79 6.72 23.07
CA CYS A 507 -33.01 5.84 23.91
C CYS A 507 -31.56 5.73 23.42
N ASP A 508 -30.68 5.23 24.29
CA ASP A 508 -29.27 5.01 23.97
C ASP A 508 -29.08 3.58 23.42
N SER A 509 -29.56 3.34 22.22
CA SER A 509 -29.44 2.04 21.54
C SER A 509 -29.29 2.24 20.04
N GLU A 510 -28.38 1.51 19.41
CA GLU A 510 -28.27 1.49 17.94
C GLU A 510 -29.43 0.77 17.26
N GLN A 511 -30.18 -0.02 18.00
CA GLN A 511 -31.34 -0.76 17.49
C GLN A 511 -32.63 -0.22 18.11
N VAL A 512 -33.73 -0.41 17.37
CA VAL A 512 -35.07 -0.13 17.91
C VAL A 512 -35.36 -1.05 19.09
N VAL A 513 -35.62 -0.46 20.26
CA VAL A 513 -36.04 -1.17 21.45
C VAL A 513 -37.56 -1.22 21.50
N PHE A 514 -38.14 -2.41 21.68
CA PHE A 514 -39.58 -2.59 21.80
C PHE A 514 -39.95 -3.11 23.21
N GLU A 515 -40.91 -2.43 23.84
CA GLU A 515 -41.49 -2.84 25.13
C GLU A 515 -43.03 -2.93 25.01
N GLU A 516 -43.62 -3.77 25.85
CA GLU A 516 -45.08 -3.86 25.98
C GLU A 516 -45.51 -3.50 27.43
N LYS A 517 -46.51 -2.65 27.57
CA LYS A 517 -47.12 -2.25 28.82
C LYS A 517 -48.65 -2.22 28.69
N VAL A 518 -49.22 -3.18 27.94
CA VAL A 518 -50.64 -3.25 27.69
C VAL A 518 -51.38 -3.73 28.94
N PHE A 519 -52.35 -2.93 29.33
CA PHE A 519 -53.21 -3.28 30.48
C PHE A 519 -54.59 -3.84 30.01
N GLY A 520 -55.09 -4.81 30.76
CA GLY A 520 -56.47 -5.35 30.52
C GLY A 520 -56.65 -6.20 29.27
N GLY A 521 -55.56 -6.51 28.52
CA GLY A 521 -55.64 -7.36 27.31
C GLY A 521 -56.31 -6.70 26.11
N SER A 522 -56.27 -5.36 26.00
CA SER A 522 -56.80 -4.57 24.89
C SER A 522 -56.19 -4.94 23.55
N VAL A 523 -54.95 -5.38 23.53
CA VAL A 523 -54.27 -6.04 22.42
C VAL A 523 -53.87 -7.45 22.84
N PRO A 524 -54.34 -8.52 22.16
CA PRO A 524 -53.93 -9.88 22.45
C PRO A 524 -52.41 -10.10 22.29
N LYS A 525 -51.81 -10.88 23.19
CA LYS A 525 -50.34 -11.08 23.26
C LYS A 525 -49.75 -11.69 21.98
N ASN A 526 -50.52 -12.49 21.26
CA ASN A 526 -50.11 -13.08 19.98
C ASN A 526 -49.85 -12.04 18.88
N PHE A 527 -50.34 -10.79 19.02
CA PHE A 527 -50.09 -9.70 18.07
C PHE A 527 -48.93 -8.78 18.47
N PHE A 528 -48.33 -8.91 19.67
CA PHE A 528 -47.19 -8.12 20.06
C PHE A 528 -45.99 -8.24 19.11
N PRO A 529 -45.62 -9.47 18.62
CA PRO A 529 -44.56 -9.60 17.64
C PRO A 529 -44.87 -8.91 16.31
N ALA A 530 -46.15 -8.86 15.92
CA ALA A 530 -46.60 -8.17 14.72
C ALA A 530 -46.47 -6.64 14.85
N VAL A 531 -46.78 -6.08 16.04
CA VAL A 531 -46.58 -4.66 16.35
C VAL A 531 -45.11 -4.31 16.35
N GLU A 532 -44.26 -5.10 17.04
CA GLU A 532 -42.81 -4.94 17.02
C GLU A 532 -42.26 -4.97 15.59
N LYS A 533 -42.63 -5.97 14.81
CA LYS A 533 -42.24 -6.07 13.38
C LYS A 533 -42.66 -4.84 12.59
N GLY A 534 -43.86 -4.34 12.84
CA GLY A 534 -44.38 -3.13 12.19
C GLY A 534 -43.57 -1.89 12.52
N VAL A 535 -43.17 -1.71 13.77
CA VAL A 535 -42.28 -0.60 14.21
C VAL A 535 -40.89 -0.73 13.59
N ARG A 536 -40.26 -1.92 13.64
CA ARG A 536 -38.93 -2.15 13.05
C ARG A 536 -38.91 -1.89 11.55
N LEU A 537 -39.90 -2.39 10.80
CA LEU A 537 -40.03 -2.10 9.38
C LEU A 537 -40.28 -0.62 9.07
N ALA A 538 -41.00 0.09 9.93
CA ALA A 538 -41.22 1.53 9.75
C ALA A 538 -39.95 2.31 10.02
N ALA A 539 -39.14 1.90 11.03
CA ALA A 539 -37.89 2.54 11.41
C ALA A 539 -36.75 2.34 10.36
N GLU A 540 -36.90 1.43 9.40
CA GLU A 540 -35.97 1.33 8.27
C GLU A 540 -35.96 2.59 7.41
N LYS A 541 -37.02 3.41 7.46
CA LYS A 541 -37.14 4.70 6.74
C LYS A 541 -37.54 5.82 7.69
N GLY A 542 -36.64 6.76 7.92
CA GLY A 542 -36.93 7.97 8.66
C GLY A 542 -37.77 8.97 7.87
N VAL A 543 -38.30 9.97 8.55
CA VAL A 543 -39.26 10.94 7.97
C VAL A 543 -38.62 12.19 7.37
N LEU A 544 -37.36 12.48 7.69
CA LEU A 544 -36.65 13.67 7.18
C LEU A 544 -35.98 13.43 5.82
N ALA A 545 -35.24 12.33 5.72
CA ALA A 545 -34.41 12.01 4.57
C ALA A 545 -34.50 10.53 4.16
N GLY A 546 -35.33 9.74 4.86
CA GLY A 546 -35.50 8.32 4.57
C GLY A 546 -34.36 7.42 5.02
N TYR A 547 -33.48 7.91 5.93
CA TYR A 547 -32.43 7.11 6.52
C TYR A 547 -32.95 6.24 7.67
N PRO A 548 -32.32 5.09 7.98
CA PRO A 548 -32.74 4.25 9.09
C PRO A 548 -32.74 5.01 10.43
N VAL A 549 -33.76 4.76 11.27
CA VAL A 549 -33.90 5.39 12.56
C VAL A 549 -33.22 4.54 13.64
N VAL A 550 -32.41 5.19 14.45
CA VAL A 550 -31.69 4.61 15.60
C VAL A 550 -32.02 5.38 16.87
N GLY A 551 -31.68 4.84 18.03
CA GLY A 551 -31.96 5.50 19.30
C GLY A 551 -33.46 5.62 19.59
N LEU A 552 -34.27 4.66 19.16
CA LEU A 552 -35.72 4.69 19.27
C LEU A 552 -36.21 3.56 20.18
N LYS A 553 -36.93 3.92 21.23
CA LYS A 553 -37.70 2.98 22.03
C LYS A 553 -39.20 3.15 21.76
N ALA A 554 -39.87 2.07 21.46
CA ALA A 554 -41.30 2.01 21.22
C ALA A 554 -41.98 1.15 22.29
N THR A 555 -42.88 1.76 23.04
CA THR A 555 -43.64 1.07 24.10
C THR A 555 -45.08 0.97 23.67
N LEU A 556 -45.59 -0.24 23.47
CA LEU A 556 -47.00 -0.52 23.20
C LEU A 556 -47.77 -0.35 24.52
N LEU A 557 -48.70 0.61 24.58
CA LEU A 557 -49.42 0.98 25.78
C LEU A 557 -50.85 0.45 25.76
N ASP A 558 -51.55 0.57 24.60
CA ASP A 558 -52.99 0.25 24.52
C ASP A 558 -53.35 -0.07 23.04
N GLY A 559 -54.58 -0.40 22.80
CA GLY A 559 -55.13 -0.66 21.47
C GLY A 559 -56.49 -1.29 21.51
N SER A 560 -56.92 -1.81 20.37
CA SER A 560 -58.13 -2.62 20.30
C SER A 560 -58.01 -3.67 19.18
N TYR A 561 -58.80 -4.73 19.29
CA TYR A 561 -58.88 -5.79 18.29
C TYR A 561 -60.31 -6.15 17.93
N HIS A 562 -60.49 -6.74 16.78
CA HIS A 562 -61.77 -7.28 16.35
C HIS A 562 -61.66 -8.80 16.23
N PRO A 563 -62.57 -9.57 16.83
CA PRO A 563 -62.45 -11.05 16.92
C PRO A 563 -62.31 -11.76 15.56
N VAL A 564 -62.84 -11.17 14.48
CA VAL A 564 -62.85 -11.77 13.14
C VAL A 564 -61.91 -11.09 12.16
N ASP A 565 -61.76 -9.74 12.24
CA ASP A 565 -61.05 -8.94 11.23
C ASP A 565 -59.61 -8.59 11.65
N SER A 566 -59.19 -8.94 12.86
CA SER A 566 -57.82 -8.70 13.32
C SER A 566 -56.87 -9.79 12.80
N SER A 567 -55.73 -9.33 12.28
CA SER A 567 -54.67 -10.18 11.77
C SER A 567 -53.29 -9.58 12.06
N GLU A 568 -52.24 -10.38 11.98
CA GLU A 568 -50.86 -9.90 12.12
C GLU A 568 -50.58 -8.75 11.14
N MET A 569 -51.00 -8.86 9.90
CA MET A 569 -50.83 -7.83 8.88
C MET A 569 -51.49 -6.51 9.28
N ALA A 570 -52.70 -6.58 9.84
CA ALA A 570 -53.43 -5.38 10.27
C ALA A 570 -52.69 -4.68 11.42
N PHE A 571 -52.12 -5.43 12.39
CA PHE A 571 -51.33 -4.85 13.47
C PHE A 571 -49.95 -4.31 12.99
N ILE A 572 -49.30 -4.94 12.01
CA ILE A 572 -48.12 -4.39 11.34
C ILE A 572 -48.47 -3.02 10.72
N MET A 573 -49.59 -2.94 9.99
CA MET A 573 -50.00 -1.67 9.39
C MET A 573 -50.41 -0.62 10.41
N ALA A 574 -51.08 -1.00 11.50
CA ALA A 574 -51.45 -0.09 12.59
C ALA A 574 -50.17 0.48 13.27
N ALA A 575 -49.16 -0.34 13.53
CA ALA A 575 -47.90 0.10 14.09
C ALA A 575 -47.14 1.09 13.15
N LYS A 576 -47.13 0.83 11.84
CA LYS A 576 -46.60 1.73 10.84
C LYS A 576 -47.29 3.09 10.80
N LEU A 577 -48.66 3.10 10.93
CA LEU A 577 -49.43 4.33 11.00
C LEU A 577 -49.14 5.12 12.29
N ALA A 578 -49.03 4.46 13.45
CA ALA A 578 -48.64 5.10 14.69
C ALA A 578 -47.27 5.75 14.58
N TYR A 579 -46.27 5.04 14.03
CA TYR A 579 -44.94 5.53 13.75
C TYR A 579 -44.94 6.77 12.85
N LYS A 580 -45.60 6.68 11.68
CA LYS A 580 -45.69 7.77 10.71
C LYS A 580 -46.34 9.02 11.29
N ALA A 581 -47.31 8.87 12.18
CA ALA A 581 -47.95 9.99 12.87
C ALA A 581 -47.10 10.58 13.98
N ALA A 582 -46.28 9.77 14.67
CA ALA A 582 -45.47 10.21 15.80
C ALA A 582 -44.18 10.92 15.38
N MET A 583 -43.49 10.39 14.38
CA MET A 583 -42.14 10.85 14.02
C MET A 583 -42.01 12.35 13.72
N PRO A 584 -42.91 12.98 12.94
CA PRO A 584 -42.80 14.43 12.67
C PRO A 584 -42.92 15.29 13.93
N GLU A 585 -43.69 14.85 14.93
CA GLU A 585 -43.91 15.59 16.19
C GLU A 585 -42.87 15.27 17.25
N ALA A 586 -42.14 14.14 17.12
CA ALA A 586 -41.12 13.70 18.06
C ALA A 586 -39.80 14.48 17.96
N GLY A 587 -39.73 15.51 17.14
CA GLY A 587 -38.51 16.31 16.91
C GLY A 587 -37.44 15.49 16.19
N PRO A 588 -37.70 15.07 14.95
CA PRO A 588 -36.77 14.22 14.19
C PRO A 588 -35.48 14.98 13.87
N VAL A 589 -34.36 14.28 13.88
CA VAL A 589 -33.01 14.79 13.56
C VAL A 589 -32.25 13.82 12.67
N ILE A 590 -31.34 14.37 11.87
CA ILE A 590 -30.39 13.57 11.12
C ILE A 590 -29.13 13.41 11.96
N LEU A 591 -28.56 12.21 11.97
CA LEU A 591 -27.29 11.89 12.60
C LEU A 591 -26.23 11.64 11.52
N GLU A 592 -25.05 12.19 11.72
CA GLU A 592 -23.88 11.98 10.88
C GLU A 592 -22.86 11.07 11.57
N PRO A 593 -22.16 10.17 10.83
CA PRO A 593 -21.13 9.33 11.40
C PRO A 593 -19.87 10.15 11.69
N ILE A 594 -19.40 10.07 12.92
CA ILE A 594 -18.12 10.63 13.39
C ILE A 594 -17.08 9.51 13.37
N HIS A 595 -15.92 9.79 12.80
CA HIS A 595 -14.80 8.88 12.76
C HIS A 595 -13.65 9.38 13.62
N THR A 596 -12.98 8.47 14.31
CA THR A 596 -11.67 8.71 14.90
C THR A 596 -10.63 8.69 13.81
N LEU A 597 -10.01 9.83 13.56
CA LEU A 597 -8.91 10.04 12.65
C LEU A 597 -7.59 9.91 13.42
N LYS A 598 -6.67 9.08 12.92
CA LYS A 598 -5.26 9.05 13.35
C LYS A 598 -4.41 9.47 12.16
N ALA A 599 -3.84 10.68 12.21
CA ALA A 599 -3.00 11.23 11.16
C ALA A 599 -1.54 11.22 11.62
N HIS A 600 -0.69 10.49 10.88
CA HIS A 600 0.74 10.34 11.13
C HIS A 600 1.48 11.32 10.23
N VAL A 601 2.16 12.30 10.81
CA VAL A 601 2.77 13.42 10.07
C VAL A 601 4.09 13.86 10.68
N PRO A 602 5.01 14.45 9.89
CA PRO A 602 6.21 15.08 10.44
C PRO A 602 5.86 16.17 11.46
N ASN A 603 6.72 16.35 12.46
CA ASN A 603 6.50 17.30 13.53
C ASN A 603 6.22 18.73 13.00
N ASP A 604 6.91 19.14 11.96
CA ASP A 604 6.77 20.48 11.34
C ASP A 604 5.39 20.72 10.70
N ASN A 605 4.66 19.65 10.37
CA ASN A 605 3.35 19.72 9.72
C ASN A 605 2.17 19.56 10.70
N THR A 606 2.41 19.32 11.98
CA THR A 606 1.35 19.07 12.97
C THR A 606 0.36 20.23 13.08
N GLY A 607 0.86 21.46 13.06
CA GLY A 607 0.02 22.68 13.12
C GLY A 607 -0.93 22.82 11.94
N ASP A 608 -0.46 22.54 10.73
CA ASP A 608 -1.27 22.61 9.50
C ASP A 608 -2.38 21.57 9.51
N ILE A 609 -2.06 20.34 9.95
CA ILE A 609 -3.03 19.24 10.01
C ILE A 609 -4.08 19.51 11.09
N MET A 610 -3.68 19.95 12.30
CA MET A 610 -4.64 20.31 13.35
C MET A 610 -5.56 21.47 12.93
N GLY A 611 -5.00 22.46 12.23
CA GLY A 611 -5.76 23.57 11.67
C GLY A 611 -6.79 23.12 10.63
N ASP A 612 -6.41 22.19 9.74
CA ASP A 612 -7.34 21.65 8.74
C ASP A 612 -8.42 20.77 9.36
N VAL A 613 -8.07 19.90 10.32
CA VAL A 613 -9.02 19.10 11.11
C VAL A 613 -10.10 20.02 11.74
N THR A 614 -9.69 21.13 12.32
CA THR A 614 -10.63 22.11 12.91
C THR A 614 -11.55 22.74 11.84
N LYS A 615 -11.02 23.09 10.67
CA LYS A 615 -11.83 23.60 9.54
C LYS A 615 -12.85 22.55 9.05
N ARG A 616 -12.55 21.27 9.18
CA ARG A 616 -13.42 20.13 8.85
C ARG A 616 -14.39 19.77 9.98
N ARG A 617 -14.67 20.69 10.87
CA ARG A 617 -15.55 20.46 12.04
C ARG A 617 -15.03 19.36 12.98
N GLY A 618 -13.75 19.00 12.85
CA GLY A 618 -13.12 17.99 13.69
C GLY A 618 -12.68 18.54 15.03
N ARG A 619 -12.56 17.65 15.98
CA ARG A 619 -12.06 17.92 17.34
C ARG A 619 -10.78 17.15 17.58
N VAL A 620 -9.67 17.85 17.75
CA VAL A 620 -8.38 17.23 18.13
C VAL A 620 -8.48 16.74 19.57
N LEU A 621 -8.17 15.46 19.79
CA LEU A 621 -8.20 14.81 21.10
C LEU A 621 -6.81 14.77 21.74
N GLY A 622 -5.76 14.63 20.94
CA GLY A 622 -4.39 14.52 21.43
C GLY A 622 -3.37 14.38 20.30
N MET A 623 -2.12 14.30 20.71
CA MET A 623 -0.98 14.06 19.84
C MET A 623 0.00 13.17 20.58
N GLU A 624 0.54 12.16 19.91
CA GLU A 624 1.49 11.18 20.45
C GLU A 624 2.69 11.03 19.49
N PRO A 625 3.92 10.86 20.01
CA PRO A 625 5.06 10.54 19.18
C PRO A 625 4.88 9.13 18.56
N ASP A 626 5.31 8.99 17.30
CA ASP A 626 5.29 7.72 16.57
C ASP A 626 6.70 7.13 16.46
N GLU A 627 6.79 5.81 16.23
CA GLU A 627 8.07 5.08 16.14
C GLU A 627 8.99 5.59 15.03
N ASP A 628 8.44 6.06 13.91
CA ASP A 628 9.22 6.53 12.74
C ASP A 628 9.62 8.02 12.83
N GLY A 629 9.56 8.63 14.03
CA GLY A 629 9.87 10.06 14.23
C GLY A 629 8.76 11.00 13.73
N LEU A 630 7.61 10.46 13.39
CA LEU A 630 6.40 11.19 13.09
C LEU A 630 5.64 11.54 14.37
N GLN A 631 4.60 12.35 14.24
CA GLN A 631 3.60 12.61 15.27
C GLN A 631 2.25 12.04 14.82
N THR A 632 1.58 11.32 15.69
CA THR A 632 0.22 10.84 15.47
C THR A 632 -0.77 11.83 16.08
N ILE A 633 -1.50 12.54 15.24
CA ILE A 633 -2.60 13.41 15.66
C ILE A 633 -3.87 12.59 15.74
N ILE A 634 -4.49 12.57 16.91
CA ILE A 634 -5.75 11.86 17.17
C ILE A 634 -6.88 12.88 17.19
N ALA A 635 -7.88 12.69 16.35
CA ALA A 635 -9.02 13.61 16.25
C ALA A 635 -10.31 12.87 15.92
N GLU A 636 -11.44 13.48 16.24
CA GLU A 636 -12.76 13.04 15.79
C GLU A 636 -13.26 13.98 14.71
N VAL A 637 -13.65 13.42 13.56
CA VAL A 637 -14.06 14.20 12.38
C VAL A 637 -15.29 13.57 11.74
N PRO A 638 -16.29 14.36 11.32
CA PRO A 638 -17.40 13.84 10.53
C PRO A 638 -16.90 13.20 9.22
N LEU A 639 -17.36 12.00 8.90
CA LEU A 639 -16.91 11.26 7.72
C LEU A 639 -17.10 12.06 6.42
N ALA A 640 -18.17 12.83 6.32
CA ALA A 640 -18.45 13.67 5.16
C ALA A 640 -17.37 14.72 4.87
N GLU A 641 -16.61 15.16 5.89
CA GLU A 641 -15.56 16.17 5.78
C GLU A 641 -14.19 15.56 5.38
N LEU A 642 -14.07 14.23 5.36
CA LEU A 642 -12.82 13.53 5.05
C LEU A 642 -12.62 13.24 3.56
N ALA A 643 -13.55 13.60 2.68
CA ALA A 643 -13.52 13.23 1.26
C ALA A 643 -12.19 13.54 0.55
N ASN A 644 -11.57 14.67 0.81
CA ASN A 644 -10.32 15.11 0.17
C ASN A 644 -9.13 15.08 1.13
N PHE A 645 -9.25 14.45 2.27
CA PHE A 645 -8.19 14.50 3.29
C PHE A 645 -6.92 13.75 2.84
N THR A 646 -7.05 12.68 2.06
CA THR A 646 -5.91 11.95 1.47
C THR A 646 -5.03 12.87 0.63
N THR A 647 -5.63 13.65 -0.25
CA THR A 647 -4.90 14.60 -1.11
C THR A 647 -4.27 15.73 -0.28
N PHE A 648 -5.03 16.27 0.69
CA PHE A 648 -4.55 17.34 1.57
C PHE A 648 -3.33 16.91 2.39
N ILE A 649 -3.40 15.77 3.12
CA ILE A 649 -2.31 15.31 3.99
C ILE A 649 -1.03 15.05 3.17
N ARG A 650 -1.16 14.47 1.98
CA ARG A 650 -0.03 14.22 1.08
C ARG A 650 0.60 15.50 0.55
N GLN A 651 -0.19 16.47 0.15
CA GLN A 651 0.31 17.77 -0.33
C GLN A 651 1.05 18.50 0.79
N THR A 652 0.44 18.62 1.97
CA THR A 652 1.01 19.32 3.12
C THR A 652 2.29 18.69 3.61
N THR A 653 2.37 17.36 3.65
CA THR A 653 3.53 16.62 4.16
C THR A 653 4.50 16.18 3.06
N GLN A 654 4.29 16.59 1.82
CA GLN A 654 5.07 16.16 0.65
C GLN A 654 5.09 14.62 0.49
N GLY A 655 3.99 13.94 0.86
CA GLY A 655 3.86 12.50 0.78
C GLY A 655 4.41 11.71 1.97
N ARG A 656 4.89 12.38 3.03
CA ARG A 656 5.35 11.70 4.27
C ARG A 656 4.20 11.25 5.14
N GLY A 657 3.10 12.03 5.17
CA GLY A 657 1.95 11.77 6.03
C GLY A 657 0.98 10.75 5.46
N TRP A 658 0.37 10.00 6.37
CA TRP A 658 -0.71 9.05 6.08
C TRP A 658 -1.71 9.05 7.24
N PHE A 659 -2.86 8.42 7.06
CA PHE A 659 -3.87 8.37 8.12
C PHE A 659 -4.71 7.11 8.07
N THR A 660 -5.35 6.83 9.18
CA THR A 660 -6.40 5.82 9.32
C THR A 660 -7.65 6.44 9.91
N THR A 661 -8.81 5.84 9.63
CA THR A 661 -10.09 6.25 10.21
C THR A 661 -10.86 5.05 10.70
N GLU A 662 -11.52 5.19 11.84
CA GLU A 662 -12.40 4.18 12.42
C GLU A 662 -13.71 4.84 12.86
N PHE A 663 -14.83 4.16 12.64
CA PHE A 663 -16.12 4.65 13.13
C PHE A 663 -16.10 4.79 14.67
N ALA A 664 -16.49 5.94 15.17
CA ALA A 664 -16.57 6.22 16.60
C ALA A 664 -18.01 6.17 17.11
N ARG A 665 -18.88 6.98 16.54
CA ARG A 665 -20.30 7.12 16.94
C ARG A 665 -21.08 7.96 15.92
N TYR A 666 -22.38 8.06 16.15
CA TYR A 666 -23.24 9.03 15.47
C TYR A 666 -23.42 10.29 16.33
N GLU A 667 -23.43 11.46 15.69
CA GLU A 667 -23.77 12.76 16.31
C GLU A 667 -24.81 13.50 15.48
N ILE A 668 -25.54 14.41 16.12
CA ILE A 668 -26.57 15.20 15.45
C ILE A 668 -25.93 16.11 14.41
N LEU A 669 -26.40 16.01 13.16
CA LEU A 669 -25.98 16.87 12.06
C LEU A 669 -26.37 18.33 12.36
N PRO A 670 -25.47 19.32 12.18
CA PRO A 670 -25.81 20.74 12.31
C PRO A 670 -26.98 21.14 11.43
N GLU A 671 -27.92 21.92 11.97
CA GLU A 671 -29.17 22.31 11.29
C GLU A 671 -28.95 22.97 9.92
N MET A 672 -27.86 23.74 9.78
CA MET A 672 -27.50 24.37 8.50
C MET A 672 -27.18 23.38 7.37
N LEU A 673 -26.78 22.15 7.69
CA LEU A 673 -26.42 21.10 6.71
C LEU A 673 -27.61 20.18 6.36
N VAL A 674 -28.65 20.17 7.18
CA VAL A 674 -29.82 19.31 6.99
C VAL A 674 -30.48 19.49 5.60
N PRO A 675 -30.71 20.74 5.09
CA PRO A 675 -31.32 20.88 3.77
C PRO A 675 -30.52 20.28 2.62
N ALA A 676 -29.19 20.33 2.71
CA ALA A 676 -28.33 19.74 1.69
C ALA A 676 -28.40 18.21 1.70
N VAL A 677 -28.40 17.59 2.89
CA VAL A 677 -28.50 16.14 3.06
C VAL A 677 -29.86 15.64 2.61
N VAL A 678 -30.97 16.32 2.96
CA VAL A 678 -32.31 15.99 2.52
C VAL A 678 -32.43 16.06 0.99
N LYS A 679 -31.88 17.13 0.38
CA LYS A 679 -31.86 17.28 -1.09
C LYS A 679 -31.10 16.14 -1.76
N GLN A 680 -30.00 15.70 -1.19
CA GLN A 680 -29.22 14.59 -1.68
C GLN A 680 -30.01 13.27 -1.55
N ALA A 681 -30.64 13.05 -0.40
CA ALA A 681 -31.46 11.85 -0.14
C ALA A 681 -32.64 11.72 -1.13
N ARG A 682 -33.31 12.84 -1.45
CA ARG A 682 -34.37 12.86 -2.50
C ARG A 682 -33.83 12.47 -3.87
N LYS A 683 -32.67 12.97 -4.27
CA LYS A 683 -32.01 12.59 -5.55
C LYS A 683 -31.65 11.09 -5.60
N LEU A 684 -31.40 10.47 -4.46
CA LEU A 684 -31.09 9.06 -4.33
C LEU A 684 -32.34 8.17 -4.26
N GLY A 685 -33.54 8.75 -4.22
CA GLY A 685 -34.81 8.01 -4.14
C GLY A 685 -35.08 7.44 -2.74
N ASN A 686 -34.44 7.93 -1.69
CA ASN A 686 -34.68 7.50 -0.30
C ASN A 686 -36.08 7.93 0.19
N LEU A 687 -36.59 9.07 -0.33
CA LEU A 687 -37.93 9.57 -0.07
C LEU A 687 -38.77 9.41 -1.33
N ASP A 688 -40.01 8.94 -1.17
CA ASP A 688 -40.98 8.87 -2.26
C ASP A 688 -41.36 10.31 -2.68
N GLU A 689 -41.32 10.62 -3.98
CA GLU A 689 -41.70 11.94 -4.53
C GLU A 689 -43.16 12.33 -4.26
N SER A 690 -43.97 11.38 -3.81
CA SER A 690 -45.42 11.54 -3.54
C SER A 690 -45.78 12.02 -2.13
N ALA A 691 -44.81 12.44 -1.31
CA ALA A 691 -45.07 12.82 0.08
C ALA A 691 -45.33 14.34 0.30
N ASP A 692 -45.39 15.12 -0.77
CA ASP A 692 -45.63 16.57 -0.74
C ASP A 692 -47.05 16.99 -1.26
N ASP A 693 -48.03 16.06 -1.37
CA ASP A 693 -49.45 16.40 -1.63
C ASP A 693 -50.35 16.02 -0.43
#